data_80d0a6ccbcfa6232efc131d1a55e2a91
#
_entry.id   80d0a6ccbcfa6232efc131d1a55e2a91
#
_cell.length_a   1.000
_cell.length_b   1.000
_cell.length_c   1.000
_cell.angle_alpha   90.00
_cell.angle_beta   90.00
_cell.angle_gamma   90.00
#
_symmetry.space_group_name_H-M   'P 1'
#
loop_
_entity.id
_entity.type
_entity.pdbx_description
1 polymer ?
#
loop_
_entity_poly.entity_id
_entity_poly.type
_entity_poly.pdbx_seq_one_letter_code
_entity_poly.pdbx_strand_id
1 'polypeptide(L)'
;MVLVDGSSYLYRAYHALPPLTNSKGFPTGAVYGVLNMINKLLDDQNTKFFIVVFDAPGKTFRNDIYPEYKANRPPMPEDLRPQIDPIHNAINAMGIPLISISGVEADDVIGTLASKAKKDGMQVLISTGDKDMAQLVDEDVTLINTMNNQTLNSQGVKDKFGVYPNQIIDYLALMGDKSDNVPGIPGVGEKTASKWLNQFQSIQELIKNSHQIQGKIGQKLNANIHQIPMSKRLVTINKDVEIELNISDLTLKEADTEKLKSIYKELELNTLYKSITDENEETKKINSNYKTIYKTNDLKKFIEDALSTKIIAIDTETNSLNYMEAELIGISLAVYEGEAAYIPLAHDYVDAPNQLERNEVLNLIKPLLENNEIKKIGHHLKFDAHIFARYKIYLKGIEYDSMIQSYVLNSTATRHDMNSVANKYLNRITTQFEEIAGKGVKQLTFNQIEIEKASDYAAEDADVTLSLHKHLWEKIGESKKLRKLYDEIEKPLIPILFKMEEDGVLIDKLMLENQSAELSISMDNLEKQAFKIAKTDFNLGSPKQLQEILFEKLDLPILKKTPKGQPSTAEDVLQELSENYELPKIILEHRTLSKXKSTYTEKLPNQISSKTGRIHTSYHQANTATGRLSSSTPXLQNIPIXTAEGRRIRQAFIAPXGYSILAADXSQIELRIMAXXSKDKXLLKAFLSNHDIHSKTAAEVLXIEIDNVTXEQRRWAKAINFGLMYGMSAFGLGKQIGIGRNQAQDYIDLYFSKYPDVRSFMDKTKIKARENGFIETLFGRRLYXPDINSKNALKXNYAERSAINAPMQGSAADIIKXAMIDVNXWIVSXXVPARIIMQVHDELVXEVKSDASDDIKXDLXXIMESSVDLDVPXVVDAAXGXNWDEAX
;
A
#
# COMPACT_ATOMS: atom_id res chain seq x y z
N MET A 1 -16.62 -33.97 -13.08
CA MET A 1 -17.44 -32.77 -12.83
C MET A 1 -16.71 -31.88 -11.87
N VAL A 2 -16.66 -30.58 -12.16
CA VAL A 2 -16.09 -29.57 -11.25
C VAL A 2 -17.26 -28.73 -10.71
N LEU A 3 -17.32 -28.64 -9.39
CA LEU A 3 -18.32 -27.83 -8.69
C LEU A 3 -17.60 -26.71 -7.96
N VAL A 4 -17.97 -25.48 -8.26
CA VAL A 4 -17.34 -24.31 -7.63
C VAL A 4 -18.30 -23.73 -6.60
N ASP A 5 -17.80 -23.56 -5.38
CA ASP A 5 -18.52 -22.88 -4.32
C ASP A 5 -18.36 -21.36 -4.57
N GLY A 6 -19.30 -20.79 -5.31
CA GLY A 6 -19.25 -19.40 -5.73
C GLY A 6 -19.25 -18.42 -4.56
N SER A 7 -20.00 -18.75 -3.51
CA SER A 7 -20.06 -17.89 -2.33
C SER A 7 -18.72 -17.83 -1.62
N SER A 8 -18.02 -18.95 -1.55
CA SER A 8 -16.66 -19.00 -0.99
C SER A 8 -15.70 -18.15 -1.83
N TYR A 9 -15.79 -18.27 -3.16
CA TYR A 9 -14.97 -17.47 -4.09
C TYR A 9 -15.24 -15.98 -3.91
N LEU A 10 -16.50 -15.61 -3.75
CA LEU A 10 -16.93 -14.22 -3.64
C LEU A 10 -16.27 -13.53 -2.44
N TYR A 11 -16.40 -14.11 -1.26
CA TYR A 11 -15.86 -13.54 -0.03
C TYR A 11 -14.33 -13.59 -0.03
N ARG A 12 -13.78 -14.64 -0.57
CA ARG A 12 -12.34 -14.75 -0.67
C ARG A 12 -11.74 -13.67 -1.56
N ALA A 13 -12.31 -13.48 -2.73
CA ALA A 13 -11.85 -12.43 -3.65
C ALA A 13 -12.00 -11.06 -3.02
N TYR A 14 -13.12 -10.84 -2.33
CA TYR A 14 -13.37 -9.56 -1.67
C TYR A 14 -12.29 -9.22 -0.62
N HIS A 15 -11.92 -10.20 0.19
CA HIS A 15 -10.96 -9.97 1.28
C HIS A 15 -9.51 -10.00 0.82
N ALA A 16 -9.21 -10.72 -0.26
CA ALA A 16 -7.84 -10.90 -0.73
C ALA A 16 -7.29 -9.72 -1.53
N LEU A 17 -8.18 -8.97 -2.18
CA LEU A 17 -7.76 -7.90 -3.09
C LEU A 17 -8.01 -6.54 -2.46
N PRO A 18 -7.18 -5.54 -2.80
CA PRO A 18 -7.48 -4.18 -2.37
C PRO A 18 -8.80 -3.71 -2.99
N PRO A 19 -9.45 -2.71 -2.41
CA PRO A 19 -10.72 -2.23 -2.95
C PRO A 19 -10.51 -1.50 -4.28
N LEU A 20 -10.62 -2.26 -5.37
CA LEU A 20 -10.50 -1.73 -6.73
C LEU A 20 -11.82 -1.15 -7.18
N THR A 21 -11.75 -0.04 -7.92
CA THR A 21 -12.92 0.59 -8.51
C THR A 21 -12.63 0.94 -9.97
N ASN A 22 -13.70 1.08 -10.76
CA ASN A 22 -13.55 1.62 -12.11
C ASN A 22 -13.54 3.16 -12.05
N SER A 23 -13.45 3.83 -13.20
CA SER A 23 -13.34 5.28 -13.25
C SER A 23 -14.60 6.00 -12.74
N LYS A 24 -15.74 5.31 -12.69
CA LYS A 24 -16.99 5.85 -12.17
C LYS A 24 -17.19 5.56 -10.69
N GLY A 25 -16.20 4.96 -10.04
CA GLY A 25 -16.27 4.62 -8.62
C GLY A 25 -16.97 3.32 -8.30
N PHE A 26 -17.39 2.55 -9.30
CA PHE A 26 -18.06 1.28 -9.07
C PHE A 26 -17.02 0.24 -8.57
N PRO A 27 -17.29 -0.48 -7.47
CA PRO A 27 -16.32 -1.45 -6.96
C PRO A 27 -16.21 -2.67 -7.89
N THR A 28 -14.99 -3.11 -8.17
CA THR A 28 -14.73 -4.19 -9.13
C THR A 28 -13.76 -5.26 -8.61
N GLY A 29 -13.23 -5.11 -7.40
CA GLY A 29 -12.22 -6.04 -6.89
C GLY A 29 -12.70 -7.48 -6.80
N ALA A 30 -13.91 -7.68 -6.24
CA ALA A 30 -14.46 -9.03 -6.11
C ALA A 30 -14.79 -9.63 -7.47
N VAL A 31 -15.31 -8.81 -8.40
CA VAL A 31 -15.59 -9.29 -9.77
C VAL A 31 -14.31 -9.82 -10.40
N TYR A 32 -13.26 -9.01 -10.36
CA TYR A 32 -11.96 -9.38 -10.93
C TYR A 32 -11.42 -10.66 -10.31
N GLY A 33 -11.46 -10.73 -8.98
CA GLY A 33 -10.91 -11.89 -8.26
C GLY A 33 -11.66 -13.18 -8.53
N VAL A 34 -13.01 -13.14 -8.49
CA VAL A 34 -13.81 -14.31 -8.75
C VAL A 34 -13.59 -14.82 -10.17
N LEU A 35 -13.60 -13.93 -11.15
CA LEU A 35 -13.45 -14.34 -12.56
C LEU A 35 -12.06 -14.90 -12.83
N ASN A 36 -11.01 -14.34 -12.21
CA ASN A 36 -9.67 -14.88 -12.33
C ASN A 36 -9.57 -16.29 -11.75
N MET A 37 -10.17 -16.50 -10.58
CA MET A 37 -10.15 -17.80 -9.91
C MET A 37 -10.87 -18.84 -10.75
N ILE A 38 -12.02 -18.46 -11.33
CA ILE A 38 -12.79 -19.35 -12.18
C ILE A 38 -12.02 -19.68 -13.46
N ASN A 39 -11.43 -18.69 -14.10
CA ASN A 39 -10.64 -18.92 -15.33
C ASN A 39 -9.47 -19.85 -15.09
N LYS A 40 -8.77 -19.66 -13.97
CA LYS A 40 -7.65 -20.53 -13.62
C LYS A 40 -8.10 -21.97 -13.44
N LEU A 41 -9.20 -22.18 -12.72
CA LEU A 41 -9.72 -23.52 -12.48
C LEU A 41 -10.21 -24.17 -13.79
N LEU A 42 -10.86 -23.40 -14.67
CA LEU A 42 -11.27 -23.90 -15.99
C LEU A 42 -10.06 -24.39 -16.79
N ASP A 43 -9.00 -23.60 -16.81
CA ASP A 43 -7.77 -23.95 -17.54
C ASP A 43 -7.12 -25.20 -16.97
N ASP A 44 -7.09 -25.31 -15.63
CA ASP A 44 -6.42 -26.42 -14.95
C ASP A 44 -7.17 -27.75 -15.11
N GLN A 45 -8.51 -27.70 -15.13
CA GLN A 45 -9.32 -28.91 -15.03
C GLN A 45 -9.82 -29.48 -16.36
N ASN A 46 -9.89 -28.70 -17.39
CA ASN A 46 -10.21 -29.14 -18.75
C ASN A 46 -11.37 -30.16 -18.79
N THR A 47 -12.54 -29.77 -18.28
CA THR A 47 -13.74 -30.60 -18.25
C THR A 47 -14.91 -29.86 -18.85
N LYS A 48 -15.85 -30.60 -19.44
CA LYS A 48 -17.08 -29.98 -19.93
C LYS A 48 -18.16 -29.84 -18.85
N PHE A 49 -18.01 -30.53 -17.72
CA PHE A 49 -18.94 -30.42 -16.60
C PHE A 49 -18.34 -29.50 -15.53
N PHE A 50 -18.72 -28.23 -15.60
CA PHE A 50 -18.18 -27.21 -14.71
C PHE A 50 -19.35 -26.31 -14.31
N ILE A 51 -19.68 -26.30 -13.01
CA ILE A 51 -20.86 -25.61 -12.50
C ILE A 51 -20.43 -24.71 -11.34
N VAL A 52 -20.99 -23.49 -11.31
CA VAL A 52 -20.78 -22.57 -10.20
C VAL A 52 -22.07 -22.45 -9.42
N VAL A 53 -22.01 -22.63 -8.11
CA VAL A 53 -23.16 -22.61 -7.23
C VAL A 53 -23.02 -21.43 -6.24
N PHE A 54 -24.05 -20.62 -6.15
CA PHE A 54 -24.13 -19.50 -5.21
C PHE A 54 -25.27 -19.68 -4.23
N ASP A 55 -25.11 -19.10 -3.04
CA ASP A 55 -26.24 -18.99 -2.11
C ASP A 55 -27.30 -18.07 -2.68
N ALA A 56 -28.55 -18.44 -2.50
CA ALA A 56 -29.68 -17.57 -2.82
C ALA A 56 -29.97 -16.65 -1.63
N PRO A 57 -30.53 -15.46 -1.88
CA PRO A 57 -30.92 -14.59 -0.78
C PRO A 57 -32.00 -15.22 0.11
N GLY A 58 -32.00 -14.82 1.38
CA GLY A 58 -33.05 -15.23 2.31
C GLY A 58 -32.65 -16.37 3.20
N LYS A 59 -33.59 -16.74 4.04
CA LYS A 59 -33.40 -17.78 5.04
C LYS A 59 -33.47 -19.19 4.42
N THR A 60 -32.84 -20.12 5.11
CA THR A 60 -32.83 -21.52 4.67
C THR A 60 -33.51 -22.40 5.72
N PHE A 61 -33.65 -23.71 5.43
CA PHE A 61 -34.25 -24.67 6.35
C PHE A 61 -33.50 -24.72 7.70
N ARG A 62 -32.23 -24.32 7.72
CA ARG A 62 -31.45 -24.31 8.97
C ARG A 62 -31.97 -23.25 9.93
N ASN A 63 -32.50 -22.16 9.41
CA ASN A 63 -33.11 -21.13 10.26
C ASN A 63 -34.39 -21.65 10.92
N ASP A 64 -35.08 -22.57 10.25
CA ASP A 64 -36.28 -23.23 10.85
C ASP A 64 -35.87 -24.18 11.97
N ILE A 65 -34.73 -24.85 11.81
CA ILE A 65 -34.21 -25.77 12.85
C ILE A 65 -33.73 -24.96 14.05
N TYR A 66 -33.05 -23.83 13.81
CA TYR A 66 -32.40 -23.02 14.83
C TYR A 66 -32.42 -21.55 14.37
N PRO A 67 -33.36 -20.75 14.89
CA PRO A 67 -33.51 -19.38 14.41
C PRO A 67 -32.27 -18.51 14.59
N GLU A 68 -31.39 -18.86 15.52
CA GLU A 68 -30.14 -18.13 15.78
C GLU A 68 -29.01 -18.52 14.83
N TYR A 69 -29.26 -19.47 13.92
CA TYR A 69 -28.24 -19.90 12.95
C TYR A 69 -27.77 -18.70 12.13
N LYS A 70 -26.46 -18.50 12.11
CA LYS A 70 -25.81 -17.38 11.41
C LYS A 70 -26.27 -15.98 11.88
N ALA A 71 -26.94 -15.90 13.04
CA ALA A 71 -27.46 -14.62 13.53
C ALA A 71 -26.34 -13.63 13.89
N ASN A 72 -25.13 -14.10 14.18
CA ASN A 72 -24.00 -13.29 14.55
C ASN A 72 -23.18 -12.80 13.34
N ARG A 73 -23.54 -13.20 12.13
CA ARG A 73 -22.83 -12.78 10.94
C ARG A 73 -23.13 -11.32 10.62
N PRO A 74 -22.11 -10.51 10.31
CA PRO A 74 -22.37 -9.15 9.88
C PRO A 74 -23.05 -9.14 8.51
N PRO A 75 -23.76 -8.06 8.17
CA PRO A 75 -24.38 -7.98 6.84
C PRO A 75 -23.29 -7.90 5.76
N MET A 76 -23.69 -8.26 4.53
CA MET A 76 -22.77 -8.20 3.40
C MET A 76 -22.24 -6.78 3.23
N PRO A 77 -20.93 -6.60 3.05
CA PRO A 77 -20.38 -5.25 2.85
C PRO A 77 -21.05 -4.50 1.70
N GLU A 78 -21.21 -3.20 1.87
CA GLU A 78 -21.91 -2.36 0.89
C GLU A 78 -21.22 -2.33 -0.47
N ASP A 79 -19.88 -2.41 -0.47
CA ASP A 79 -19.12 -2.40 -1.72
C ASP A 79 -19.01 -3.79 -2.35
N LEU A 80 -19.45 -4.84 -1.67
CA LEU A 80 -19.52 -6.18 -2.24
C LEU A 80 -20.87 -6.43 -2.93
N ARG A 81 -21.96 -5.97 -2.32
CA ARG A 81 -23.31 -6.25 -2.79
C ARG A 81 -23.52 -5.88 -4.28
N PRO A 82 -23.11 -4.68 -4.75
CA PRO A 82 -23.34 -4.35 -6.16
C PRO A 82 -22.48 -5.17 -7.13
N GLN A 83 -21.49 -5.89 -6.67
CA GLN A 83 -20.63 -6.70 -7.53
C GLN A 83 -21.25 -8.06 -7.86
N ILE A 84 -22.29 -8.47 -7.15
CA ILE A 84 -22.88 -9.81 -7.32
C ILE A 84 -23.48 -9.97 -8.72
N ASP A 85 -24.32 -9.02 -9.16
CA ASP A 85 -24.96 -9.12 -10.48
C ASP A 85 -23.92 -9.12 -11.61
N PRO A 86 -22.92 -8.26 -11.63
CA PRO A 86 -21.89 -8.37 -12.66
C PRO A 86 -21.15 -9.70 -12.66
N ILE A 87 -20.88 -10.28 -11.48
CA ILE A 87 -20.25 -11.60 -11.40
C ILE A 87 -21.13 -12.66 -12.04
N HIS A 88 -22.41 -12.67 -11.68
CA HIS A 88 -23.36 -13.65 -12.24
C HIS A 88 -23.49 -13.48 -13.75
N ASN A 89 -23.58 -12.23 -14.21
CA ASN A 89 -23.70 -11.94 -15.65
C ASN A 89 -22.47 -12.41 -16.41
N ALA A 90 -21.29 -12.20 -15.85
CA ALA A 90 -20.04 -12.61 -16.49
C ALA A 90 -19.93 -14.14 -16.55
N ILE A 91 -20.27 -14.82 -15.45
CA ILE A 91 -20.23 -16.29 -15.41
C ILE A 91 -21.21 -16.88 -16.44
N ASN A 92 -22.41 -16.33 -16.53
CA ASN A 92 -23.39 -16.76 -17.52
C ASN A 92 -22.87 -16.53 -18.94
N ALA A 93 -22.24 -15.38 -19.19
CA ALA A 93 -21.68 -15.07 -20.50
C ALA A 93 -20.50 -15.96 -20.85
N MET A 94 -19.79 -16.47 -19.85
CA MET A 94 -18.71 -17.46 -20.06
C MET A 94 -19.23 -18.83 -20.50
N GLY A 95 -20.55 -19.03 -20.46
CA GLY A 95 -21.15 -20.31 -20.80
C GLY A 95 -21.15 -21.32 -19.67
N ILE A 96 -20.90 -20.86 -18.44
CA ILE A 96 -20.83 -21.73 -17.28
C ILE A 96 -22.21 -21.81 -16.61
N PRO A 97 -22.77 -23.00 -16.40
CA PRO A 97 -24.00 -23.11 -15.62
C PRO A 97 -23.82 -22.53 -14.23
N LEU A 98 -24.76 -21.69 -13.84
CA LEU A 98 -24.79 -21.07 -12.53
C LEU A 98 -26.10 -21.44 -11.83
N ILE A 99 -26.02 -21.99 -10.63
CA ILE A 99 -27.19 -22.47 -9.89
C ILE A 99 -27.26 -21.73 -8.56
N SER A 100 -28.45 -21.29 -8.21
CA SER A 100 -28.78 -20.68 -6.93
C SER A 100 -30.22 -21.10 -6.59
N ILE A 101 -30.42 -21.75 -5.45
CA ILE A 101 -31.72 -22.30 -5.09
C ILE A 101 -32.15 -21.75 -3.73
N SER A 102 -33.34 -21.15 -3.67
CA SER A 102 -33.88 -20.58 -2.44
C SER A 102 -34.20 -21.69 -1.41
N GLY A 103 -34.03 -21.34 -0.16
CA GLY A 103 -34.36 -22.22 0.97
C GLY A 103 -33.29 -23.20 1.37
N VAL A 104 -32.22 -23.29 0.60
CA VAL A 104 -31.04 -24.12 0.93
C VAL A 104 -29.77 -23.31 0.71
N GLU A 105 -28.65 -23.81 1.21
CA GLU A 105 -27.36 -23.18 1.01
C GLU A 105 -26.68 -23.77 -0.24
N ALA A 106 -25.70 -23.04 -0.75
CA ALA A 106 -24.88 -23.54 -1.86
C ALA A 106 -24.27 -24.91 -1.53
N ASP A 107 -23.89 -25.13 -0.29
CA ASP A 107 -23.34 -26.40 0.18
C ASP A 107 -24.29 -27.56 -0.11
N ASP A 108 -25.59 -27.34 0.11
CA ASP A 108 -26.58 -28.38 -0.09
C ASP A 108 -26.77 -28.71 -1.59
N VAL A 109 -26.73 -27.66 -2.40
CA VAL A 109 -26.82 -27.85 -3.86
C VAL A 109 -25.58 -28.59 -4.37
N ILE A 110 -24.41 -28.22 -3.89
CA ILE A 110 -23.16 -28.85 -4.28
C ILE A 110 -23.17 -30.33 -3.84
N GLY A 111 -23.58 -30.59 -2.61
CA GLY A 111 -23.67 -31.98 -2.11
C GLY A 111 -24.62 -32.83 -2.93
N THR A 112 -25.75 -32.24 -3.32
CA THR A 112 -26.74 -32.95 -4.16
C THR A 112 -26.20 -33.24 -5.56
N LEU A 113 -25.56 -32.23 -6.18
CA LEU A 113 -24.96 -32.40 -7.50
C LEU A 113 -23.83 -33.44 -7.49
N ALA A 114 -23.00 -33.41 -6.44
CA ALA A 114 -21.89 -34.37 -6.28
C ALA A 114 -22.44 -35.78 -6.18
N SER A 115 -23.50 -35.95 -5.39
CA SER A 115 -24.16 -37.27 -5.22
C SER A 115 -24.74 -37.76 -6.55
N LYS A 116 -25.40 -36.89 -7.30
CA LYS A 116 -25.96 -37.26 -8.61
C LYS A 116 -24.88 -37.63 -9.64
N ALA A 117 -23.80 -36.82 -9.66
CA ALA A 117 -22.68 -37.07 -10.57
C ALA A 117 -21.98 -38.39 -10.24
N LYS A 118 -21.84 -38.68 -8.96
CA LYS A 118 -21.24 -39.96 -8.54
C LYS A 118 -22.06 -41.14 -8.99
N LYS A 119 -23.41 -41.05 -8.92
CA LYS A 119 -24.31 -42.08 -9.39
C LYS A 119 -24.18 -42.32 -10.89
N ASP A 120 -23.84 -41.26 -11.63
CA ASP A 120 -23.62 -41.32 -13.08
C ASP A 120 -22.20 -41.77 -13.43
N GLY A 121 -21.40 -42.16 -12.45
CA GLY A 121 -20.03 -42.66 -12.68
C GLY A 121 -18.97 -41.59 -12.83
N MET A 122 -19.27 -40.36 -12.47
CA MET A 122 -18.31 -39.26 -12.61
C MET A 122 -17.43 -39.11 -11.38
N GLN A 123 -16.18 -38.71 -11.62
CA GLN A 123 -15.30 -38.20 -10.57
C GLN A 123 -15.69 -36.74 -10.36
N VAL A 124 -15.72 -36.31 -9.10
CA VAL A 124 -16.17 -34.96 -8.76
C VAL A 124 -15.03 -34.20 -8.03
N LEU A 125 -14.79 -32.97 -8.47
CA LEU A 125 -13.87 -32.07 -7.80
C LEU A 125 -14.67 -30.87 -7.30
N ILE A 126 -14.61 -30.58 -6.00
CA ILE A 126 -15.31 -29.45 -5.40
C ILE A 126 -14.27 -28.41 -5.02
N SER A 127 -14.39 -27.21 -5.59
CA SER A 127 -13.50 -26.11 -5.26
C SER A 127 -14.17 -25.20 -4.24
N THR A 128 -13.64 -25.18 -3.03
CA THR A 128 -14.21 -24.45 -1.90
C THR A 128 -13.15 -24.17 -0.83
N GLY A 129 -13.39 -23.11 -0.06
CA GLY A 129 -12.63 -22.86 1.16
C GLY A 129 -13.36 -23.28 2.43
N ASP A 130 -14.55 -23.86 2.29
CA ASP A 130 -15.40 -24.22 3.44
C ASP A 130 -15.06 -25.64 3.92
N LYS A 131 -14.62 -25.73 5.17
CA LYS A 131 -14.26 -27.00 5.80
C LYS A 131 -15.43 -27.97 5.91
N ASP A 132 -16.67 -27.47 5.94
CA ASP A 132 -17.85 -28.31 6.07
C ASP A 132 -18.00 -29.24 4.87
N MET A 133 -17.50 -28.85 3.72
CA MET A 133 -17.53 -29.66 2.48
C MET A 133 -16.68 -30.91 2.58
N ALA A 134 -15.76 -30.98 3.56
CA ALA A 134 -14.95 -32.20 3.75
C ALA A 134 -15.79 -33.43 4.02
N GLN A 135 -17.02 -33.28 4.52
CA GLN A 135 -17.92 -34.41 4.73
C GLN A 135 -18.36 -35.07 3.44
N LEU A 136 -18.20 -34.37 2.31
CA LEU A 136 -18.60 -34.90 0.99
C LEU A 136 -17.51 -35.76 0.35
N VAL A 137 -16.30 -35.73 0.88
CA VAL A 137 -15.12 -36.40 0.28
C VAL A 137 -15.28 -37.93 0.43
N ASP A 138 -14.98 -38.65 -0.64
CA ASP A 138 -14.92 -40.10 -0.65
C ASP A 138 -14.01 -40.54 -1.80
N GLU A 139 -14.14 -41.78 -2.25
CA GLU A 139 -13.31 -42.31 -3.34
C GLU A 139 -13.56 -41.61 -4.68
N ASP A 140 -14.72 -40.99 -4.87
CA ASP A 140 -15.10 -40.33 -6.12
C ASP A 140 -15.14 -38.80 -6.00
N VAL A 141 -15.13 -38.24 -4.80
CA VAL A 141 -15.25 -36.79 -4.56
C VAL A 141 -14.00 -36.30 -3.84
N THR A 142 -13.38 -35.27 -4.40
CA THR A 142 -12.19 -34.63 -3.86
C THR A 142 -12.43 -33.13 -3.75
N LEU A 143 -11.85 -32.50 -2.71
CA LEU A 143 -11.87 -31.04 -2.59
C LEU A 143 -10.57 -30.44 -3.14
N ILE A 144 -10.67 -29.21 -3.65
CA ILE A 144 -9.48 -28.42 -3.96
C ILE A 144 -9.63 -27.03 -3.30
N ASN A 145 -8.57 -26.61 -2.64
CA ASN A 145 -8.49 -25.25 -2.08
C ASN A 145 -7.68 -24.41 -3.05
N THR A 146 -8.33 -23.44 -3.70
CA THR A 146 -7.68 -22.65 -4.74
C THR A 146 -6.61 -21.68 -4.21
N MET A 147 -6.55 -21.45 -2.88
CA MET A 147 -5.48 -20.60 -2.33
C MET A 147 -4.10 -21.23 -2.49
N ASN A 148 -4.02 -22.51 -2.23
CA ASN A 148 -2.73 -23.21 -2.22
C ASN A 148 -2.69 -24.40 -3.15
N ASN A 149 -3.71 -24.57 -4.00
CA ASN A 149 -3.87 -25.71 -4.92
C ASN A 149 -3.80 -27.07 -4.22
N GLN A 150 -4.06 -27.08 -2.93
CA GLN A 150 -4.06 -28.33 -2.14
C GLN A 150 -5.34 -29.09 -2.40
N THR A 151 -5.20 -30.36 -2.80
CA THR A 151 -6.34 -31.25 -2.95
C THR A 151 -6.48 -32.13 -1.71
N LEU A 152 -7.72 -32.41 -1.36
CA LEU A 152 -8.03 -33.27 -0.20
C LEU A 152 -8.87 -34.46 -0.65
N ASN A 153 -8.24 -35.64 -0.65
CA ASN A 153 -8.94 -36.91 -0.73
C ASN A 153 -9.23 -37.39 0.72
N SER A 154 -9.71 -38.63 0.88
CA SER A 154 -10.04 -39.11 2.22
C SER A 154 -8.86 -39.09 3.18
N GLN A 155 -7.68 -39.47 2.71
CA GLN A 155 -6.47 -39.42 3.55
C GLN A 155 -6.07 -37.95 3.84
N GLY A 156 -6.24 -37.06 2.87
CA GLY A 156 -5.96 -35.66 3.06
C GLY A 156 -6.85 -35.03 4.12
N VAL A 157 -8.13 -35.42 4.18
CA VAL A 157 -9.06 -34.95 5.20
C VAL A 157 -8.58 -35.46 6.57
N LYS A 158 -8.18 -36.72 6.67
CA LYS A 158 -7.65 -37.27 7.91
C LYS A 158 -6.39 -36.53 8.36
N ASP A 159 -5.49 -36.25 7.44
CA ASP A 159 -4.24 -35.57 7.75
C ASP A 159 -4.49 -34.12 8.21
N LYS A 160 -5.48 -33.46 7.61
CA LYS A 160 -5.74 -32.04 7.90
C LYS A 160 -6.58 -31.87 9.16
N PHE A 161 -7.65 -32.65 9.33
CA PHE A 161 -8.61 -32.45 10.40
C PHE A 161 -8.48 -33.48 11.54
N GLY A 162 -7.72 -34.54 11.34
CA GLY A 162 -7.55 -35.59 12.33
C GLY A 162 -8.65 -36.61 12.32
N VAL A 163 -9.63 -36.50 11.42
CA VAL A 163 -10.76 -37.42 11.29
C VAL A 163 -11.00 -37.72 9.81
N TYR A 164 -11.61 -38.86 9.52
CA TYR A 164 -11.99 -39.23 8.16
C TYR A 164 -13.26 -38.49 7.72
N PRO A 165 -13.52 -38.41 6.39
CA PRO A 165 -14.71 -37.67 5.92
C PRO A 165 -16.02 -38.10 6.56
N ASN A 166 -16.21 -39.40 6.82
CA ASN A 166 -17.45 -39.89 7.42
C ASN A 166 -17.58 -39.49 8.90
N GLN A 167 -16.54 -38.90 9.49
CA GLN A 167 -16.56 -38.37 10.86
C GLN A 167 -16.65 -36.85 10.91
N ILE A 168 -16.64 -36.16 9.77
CA ILE A 168 -16.62 -34.70 9.74
C ILE A 168 -17.90 -34.10 10.33
N ILE A 169 -19.05 -34.71 10.04
CA ILE A 169 -20.32 -34.21 10.59
C ILE A 169 -20.28 -34.26 12.13
N ASP A 170 -19.83 -35.39 12.69
CA ASP A 170 -19.71 -35.56 14.14
C ASP A 170 -18.67 -34.58 14.70
N TYR A 171 -17.56 -34.42 14.00
CA TYR A 171 -16.48 -33.49 14.36
C TYR A 171 -17.01 -32.06 14.49
N LEU A 172 -17.76 -31.59 13.49
CA LEU A 172 -18.35 -30.25 13.48
C LEU A 172 -19.43 -30.09 14.54
N ALA A 173 -20.23 -31.14 14.75
CA ALA A 173 -21.30 -31.11 15.77
C ALA A 173 -20.72 -31.00 17.18
N LEU A 174 -19.59 -31.66 17.45
CA LEU A 174 -18.92 -31.59 18.75
C LEU A 174 -18.28 -30.21 18.98
N MET A 175 -17.60 -29.74 17.99
CA MET A 175 -16.84 -28.49 18.08
C MET A 175 -17.71 -27.25 17.96
N GLY A 176 -18.82 -27.37 17.22
CA GLY A 176 -19.64 -26.21 16.87
C GLY A 176 -18.95 -25.36 15.83
N ASP A 177 -19.59 -24.26 15.47
CA ASP A 177 -19.04 -23.31 14.51
C ASP A 177 -19.42 -21.90 14.94
N LYS A 178 -18.46 -21.15 15.45
CA LYS A 178 -18.71 -19.79 15.93
C LYS A 178 -19.10 -18.86 14.80
N SER A 179 -18.54 -19.06 13.61
CA SER A 179 -18.84 -18.19 12.47
C SER A 179 -20.29 -18.34 12.00
N ASP A 180 -20.83 -19.55 12.11
CA ASP A 180 -22.23 -19.82 11.72
C ASP A 180 -23.17 -19.86 12.93
N ASN A 181 -22.65 -19.60 14.12
CA ASN A 181 -23.41 -19.61 15.35
C ASN A 181 -24.03 -20.99 15.63
N VAL A 182 -23.29 -22.05 15.29
CA VAL A 182 -23.71 -23.43 15.59
C VAL A 182 -23.16 -23.79 16.96
N PRO A 183 -24.04 -24.19 17.92
CA PRO A 183 -23.55 -24.54 19.25
C PRO A 183 -22.82 -25.87 19.22
N GLY A 184 -21.68 -25.91 19.88
CA GLY A 184 -20.94 -27.14 20.11
C GLY A 184 -20.90 -27.43 21.61
N ILE A 185 -20.13 -28.43 21.99
CA ILE A 185 -19.90 -28.70 23.39
C ILE A 185 -18.92 -27.65 23.93
N PRO A 186 -19.27 -26.88 24.96
CA PRO A 186 -18.35 -25.86 25.46
C PRO A 186 -17.00 -26.47 25.85
N GLY A 187 -15.93 -25.81 25.40
CA GLY A 187 -14.57 -26.26 25.69
C GLY A 187 -14.01 -27.28 24.72
N VAL A 188 -14.82 -27.79 23.79
CA VAL A 188 -14.36 -28.76 22.80
C VAL A 188 -13.91 -28.01 21.54
N GLY A 189 -12.61 -28.10 21.22
CA GLY A 189 -12.07 -27.58 20.02
C GLY A 189 -11.66 -28.68 19.05
N GLU A 190 -10.85 -28.33 18.06
CA GLU A 190 -10.42 -29.27 17.01
C GLU A 190 -9.73 -30.50 17.59
N LYS A 191 -8.82 -30.29 18.53
CA LYS A 191 -8.00 -31.38 19.07
C LYS A 191 -8.85 -32.34 19.90
N THR A 192 -9.73 -31.83 20.75
CA THR A 192 -10.59 -32.65 21.58
C THR A 192 -11.59 -33.43 20.75
N ALA A 193 -12.20 -32.79 19.74
CA ALA A 193 -13.18 -33.46 18.89
C ALA A 193 -12.53 -34.60 18.11
N SER A 194 -11.33 -34.32 17.51
CA SER A 194 -10.62 -35.37 16.77
C SER A 194 -10.14 -36.49 17.66
N LYS A 195 -9.67 -36.19 18.87
CA LYS A 195 -9.24 -37.21 19.84
C LYS A 195 -10.40 -38.12 20.19
N TRP A 196 -11.56 -37.55 20.51
CA TRP A 196 -12.72 -38.36 20.87
C TRP A 196 -13.20 -39.24 19.74
N LEU A 197 -13.23 -38.70 18.52
CA LEU A 197 -13.66 -39.46 17.35
C LEU A 197 -12.66 -40.53 16.95
N ASN A 198 -11.38 -40.32 17.19
CA ASN A 198 -10.38 -41.37 16.98
C ASN A 198 -10.54 -42.47 18.01
N GLN A 199 -10.92 -42.12 19.23
CA GLN A 199 -11.10 -43.07 20.32
C GLN A 199 -12.41 -43.85 20.23
N PHE A 200 -13.52 -43.14 19.96
CA PHE A 200 -14.87 -43.74 20.00
C PHE A 200 -15.49 -44.00 18.64
N GLN A 201 -14.87 -43.49 17.56
CA GLN A 201 -15.25 -43.67 16.17
C GLN A 201 -16.43 -42.82 15.71
N SER A 202 -17.45 -42.64 16.58
CA SER A 202 -18.65 -41.88 16.24
C SER A 202 -19.18 -41.15 17.46
N ILE A 203 -20.03 -40.16 17.19
CA ILE A 203 -20.67 -39.40 18.29
C ILE A 203 -21.64 -40.29 19.08
N GLN A 204 -22.27 -41.26 18.43
CA GLN A 204 -23.15 -42.20 19.10
C GLN A 204 -22.36 -43.03 20.13
N GLU A 205 -21.19 -43.54 19.75
CA GLU A 205 -20.34 -44.31 20.65
C GLU A 205 -19.75 -43.42 21.76
N LEU A 206 -19.46 -42.17 21.43
CA LEU A 206 -18.99 -41.21 22.42
C LEU A 206 -20.05 -40.97 23.50
N ILE A 207 -21.30 -40.78 23.09
CA ILE A 207 -22.41 -40.55 24.03
C ILE A 207 -22.62 -41.77 24.92
N LYS A 208 -22.56 -43.00 24.38
CA LYS A 208 -22.67 -44.22 25.14
C LYS A 208 -21.60 -44.34 26.22
N ASN A 209 -20.41 -43.81 25.92
CA ASN A 209 -19.26 -43.94 26.79
C ASN A 209 -18.85 -42.61 27.44
N SER A 210 -19.76 -41.65 27.47
CA SER A 210 -19.45 -40.31 27.98
C SER A 210 -19.03 -40.30 29.45
N HIS A 211 -19.49 -41.27 30.23
CA HIS A 211 -19.11 -41.38 31.61
C HIS A 211 -17.63 -41.69 31.81
N GLN A 212 -16.96 -42.22 30.79
CA GLN A 212 -15.51 -42.51 30.82
C GLN A 212 -14.65 -41.26 30.68
N ILE A 213 -15.23 -40.18 30.24
CA ILE A 213 -14.48 -38.93 30.05
C ILE A 213 -14.49 -38.16 31.34
N GLN A 214 -13.31 -37.99 31.94
CA GLN A 214 -13.16 -37.39 33.24
C GLN A 214 -12.87 -35.89 33.15
N GLY A 215 -13.05 -35.21 34.29
CA GLY A 215 -12.74 -33.78 34.40
C GLY A 215 -13.86 -32.87 33.94
N LYS A 216 -13.54 -31.59 33.86
CA LYS A 216 -14.53 -30.57 33.52
C LYS A 216 -15.07 -30.75 32.09
N ILE A 217 -14.23 -31.24 31.16
CA ILE A 217 -14.65 -31.41 29.78
C ILE A 217 -15.71 -32.54 29.69
N GLY A 218 -15.56 -33.59 30.50
CA GLY A 218 -16.56 -34.66 30.58
C GLY A 218 -17.87 -34.16 31.14
N GLN A 219 -17.81 -33.29 32.15
CA GLN A 219 -19.00 -32.68 32.75
C GLN A 219 -19.71 -31.81 31.70
N LYS A 220 -18.95 -31.03 30.92
CA LYS A 220 -19.52 -30.16 29.87
C LYS A 220 -20.17 -31.00 28.77
N LEU A 221 -19.54 -32.11 28.38
CA LEU A 221 -20.12 -33.01 27.38
C LEU A 221 -21.45 -33.52 27.88
N ASN A 222 -21.51 -34.08 29.09
CA ASN A 222 -22.75 -34.68 29.63
C ASN A 222 -23.84 -33.64 29.80
N ALA A 223 -23.48 -32.41 30.18
CA ALA A 223 -24.45 -31.34 30.36
C ALA A 223 -25.05 -30.85 29.05
N ASN A 224 -24.34 -31.07 27.92
CA ASN A 224 -24.74 -30.53 26.63
C ASN A 224 -25.05 -31.58 25.57
N ILE A 225 -25.23 -32.84 25.98
CA ILE A 225 -25.59 -33.92 25.04
C ILE A 225 -26.90 -33.61 24.32
N HIS A 226 -27.84 -32.97 25.00
CA HIS A 226 -29.18 -32.68 24.47
C HIS A 226 -29.16 -31.84 23.21
N GLN A 227 -28.14 -30.98 23.01
CA GLN A 227 -28.08 -30.10 21.84
C GLN A 227 -27.33 -30.71 20.64
N ILE A 228 -26.67 -31.84 20.83
CA ILE A 228 -25.90 -32.51 19.76
C ILE A 228 -26.76 -32.83 18.55
N PRO A 229 -27.99 -33.40 18.69
CA PRO A 229 -28.80 -33.69 17.51
C PRO A 229 -29.09 -32.44 16.65
N MET A 230 -29.40 -31.32 17.29
CA MET A 230 -29.65 -30.06 16.57
C MET A 230 -28.38 -29.59 15.84
N SER A 231 -27.27 -29.58 16.55
CA SER A 231 -25.99 -29.16 15.94
C SER A 231 -25.62 -30.03 14.75
N LYS A 232 -25.86 -31.35 14.91
CA LYS A 232 -25.59 -32.30 13.82
C LYS A 232 -26.45 -32.00 12.59
N ARG A 233 -27.74 -31.67 12.80
CA ARG A 233 -28.63 -31.30 11.71
C ARG A 233 -28.17 -30.02 11.01
N LEU A 234 -27.63 -29.04 11.76
CA LEU A 234 -27.18 -27.76 11.21
C LEU A 234 -25.93 -27.92 10.33
N VAL A 235 -25.02 -28.83 10.70
CA VAL A 235 -23.76 -28.99 9.95
C VAL A 235 -23.85 -30.08 8.86
N THR A 236 -24.93 -30.82 8.78
CA THR A 236 -25.09 -31.88 7.78
C THR A 236 -25.56 -31.28 6.46
N ILE A 237 -24.81 -31.52 5.38
CA ILE A 237 -25.18 -31.07 4.06
C ILE A 237 -26.31 -31.94 3.51
N ASN A 238 -27.35 -31.30 3.00
CA ASN A 238 -28.50 -31.99 2.40
C ASN A 238 -28.11 -32.40 0.99
N LYS A 239 -28.05 -33.71 0.74
CA LYS A 239 -27.69 -34.29 -0.56
C LYS A 239 -28.88 -34.61 -1.43
N ASP A 240 -30.09 -34.24 -1.02
CA ASP A 240 -31.35 -34.58 -1.71
C ASP A 240 -32.15 -33.34 -2.02
N VAL A 241 -31.50 -32.22 -2.32
CA VAL A 241 -32.16 -30.99 -2.75
C VAL A 241 -32.89 -31.24 -4.08
N GLU A 242 -34.11 -30.75 -4.22
CA GLU A 242 -34.86 -30.84 -5.47
C GLU A 242 -34.24 -29.87 -6.49
N ILE A 243 -33.62 -30.44 -7.52
CA ILE A 243 -32.98 -29.67 -8.59
C ILE A 243 -33.68 -30.07 -9.90
N GLU A 244 -34.29 -29.10 -10.58
CA GLU A 244 -35.09 -29.39 -11.76
C GLU A 244 -34.26 -29.75 -13.00
N LEU A 245 -32.95 -29.47 -12.97
CA LEU A 245 -32.08 -29.71 -14.11
C LEU A 245 -31.41 -31.08 -14.00
N ASN A 246 -31.25 -31.74 -15.16
CA ASN A 246 -30.48 -33.00 -15.24
C ASN A 246 -29.01 -32.66 -15.33
N ILE A 247 -28.18 -33.56 -14.78
CA ILE A 247 -26.72 -33.38 -14.83
C ILE A 247 -26.20 -33.27 -16.25
N SER A 248 -26.82 -34.02 -17.18
CA SER A 248 -26.39 -34.00 -18.58
C SER A 248 -26.59 -32.62 -19.23
N ASP A 249 -27.48 -31.78 -18.66
CA ASP A 249 -27.70 -30.41 -19.15
C ASP A 249 -26.74 -29.39 -18.57
N LEU A 250 -25.97 -29.77 -17.56
CA LEU A 250 -25.07 -28.87 -16.82
C LEU A 250 -23.65 -28.90 -17.39
N THR A 251 -23.55 -28.63 -18.69
CA THR A 251 -22.26 -28.63 -19.38
C THR A 251 -21.89 -27.20 -19.76
N LEU A 252 -20.62 -26.96 -19.96
CA LEU A 252 -20.11 -25.70 -20.48
C LEU A 252 -20.73 -25.45 -21.87
N LYS A 253 -21.26 -24.25 -22.06
CA LYS A 253 -21.76 -23.77 -23.34
C LYS A 253 -20.71 -22.86 -23.97
N GLU A 254 -20.93 -22.55 -25.25
CA GLU A 254 -20.07 -21.61 -25.95
C GLU A 254 -20.17 -20.24 -25.28
N ALA A 255 -19.03 -19.61 -25.01
CA ALA A 255 -19.02 -18.29 -24.37
C ALA A 255 -19.61 -17.23 -25.28
N ASP A 256 -20.40 -16.33 -24.71
CA ASP A 256 -20.87 -15.13 -25.39
C ASP A 256 -19.77 -14.07 -25.29
N THR A 257 -18.84 -14.12 -26.20
CA THR A 257 -17.64 -13.29 -26.17
C THR A 257 -17.98 -11.80 -26.25
N GLU A 258 -18.97 -11.43 -27.06
CA GLU A 258 -19.36 -10.03 -27.21
C GLU A 258 -19.96 -9.47 -25.92
N LYS A 259 -20.75 -10.27 -25.21
CA LYS A 259 -21.31 -9.87 -23.93
C LYS A 259 -20.21 -9.75 -22.87
N LEU A 260 -19.25 -10.69 -22.85
CA LEU A 260 -18.09 -10.62 -21.94
C LEU A 260 -17.26 -9.36 -22.20
N LYS A 261 -17.01 -9.05 -23.48
CA LYS A 261 -16.27 -7.84 -23.82
C LYS A 261 -16.98 -6.59 -23.30
N SER A 262 -18.31 -6.55 -23.44
CA SER A 262 -19.12 -5.44 -22.95
C SER A 262 -19.01 -5.30 -21.42
N ILE A 263 -19.13 -6.41 -20.71
CA ILE A 263 -19.03 -6.42 -19.23
C ILE A 263 -17.65 -5.96 -18.80
N TYR A 264 -16.60 -6.53 -19.39
CA TYR A 264 -15.21 -6.21 -19.01
C TYR A 264 -14.88 -4.74 -19.31
N LYS A 265 -15.38 -4.24 -20.44
CA LYS A 265 -15.16 -2.85 -20.83
C LYS A 265 -15.86 -1.88 -19.90
N GLU A 266 -17.13 -2.16 -19.56
CA GLU A 266 -17.91 -1.32 -18.65
C GLU A 266 -17.27 -1.25 -17.27
N LEU A 267 -16.77 -2.37 -16.77
CA LEU A 267 -16.16 -2.47 -15.45
C LEU A 267 -14.67 -2.13 -15.48
N GLU A 268 -14.12 -1.92 -16.67
CA GLU A 268 -12.70 -1.57 -16.85
C GLU A 268 -11.78 -2.69 -16.34
N LEU A 269 -12.18 -3.93 -16.60
CA LEU A 269 -11.37 -5.11 -16.28
C LEU A 269 -10.46 -5.40 -17.47
N ASN A 270 -9.44 -4.58 -17.62
CA ASN A 270 -8.67 -4.53 -18.86
C ASN A 270 -7.84 -5.79 -19.11
N THR A 271 -7.30 -6.40 -18.05
CA THR A 271 -6.55 -7.65 -18.19
C THR A 271 -7.44 -8.77 -18.71
N LEU A 272 -8.67 -8.87 -18.18
CA LEU A 272 -9.64 -9.86 -18.64
C LEU A 272 -10.12 -9.57 -20.06
N TYR A 273 -10.33 -8.28 -20.37
CA TYR A 273 -10.71 -7.86 -21.73
C TYR A 273 -9.65 -8.29 -22.75
N LYS A 274 -8.38 -8.05 -22.42
CA LYS A 274 -7.26 -8.41 -23.27
C LYS A 274 -7.19 -9.92 -23.50
N SER A 275 -7.50 -10.72 -22.48
CA SER A 275 -7.40 -12.17 -22.56
C SER A 275 -8.41 -12.78 -23.54
N ILE A 276 -9.52 -12.09 -23.83
CA ILE A 276 -10.55 -12.59 -24.76
C ILE A 276 -10.58 -11.80 -26.07
N THR A 277 -9.75 -10.77 -26.19
CA THR A 277 -9.67 -9.95 -27.39
C THR A 277 -8.63 -10.54 -28.34
N ASP A 278 -8.99 -10.60 -29.64
CA ASP A 278 -8.06 -11.07 -30.67
C ASP A 278 -6.87 -10.10 -30.77
N GLU A 279 -5.65 -10.62 -30.76
CA GLU A 279 -4.43 -9.83 -30.86
C GLU A 279 -4.42 -8.93 -32.10
N ASN A 280 -5.04 -9.38 -33.20
CA ASN A 280 -5.14 -8.61 -34.43
C ASN A 280 -6.06 -7.39 -34.30
N GLU A 281 -7.07 -7.46 -33.43
CA GLU A 281 -7.97 -6.33 -33.16
C GLU A 281 -7.27 -5.23 -32.37
N GLU A 282 -6.39 -5.62 -31.44
CA GLU A 282 -5.63 -4.65 -30.63
C GLU A 282 -4.61 -3.90 -31.48
N THR A 283 -3.91 -4.64 -32.36
CA THR A 283 -2.91 -4.03 -33.23
C THR A 283 -3.54 -3.12 -34.29
N LYS A 284 -4.80 -3.34 -34.64
CA LYS A 284 -5.52 -2.48 -35.58
C LYS A 284 -5.94 -1.15 -34.94
N LYS A 285 -6.18 -1.09 -33.65
CA LYS A 285 -6.56 0.12 -32.92
C LYS A 285 -5.37 1.04 -32.66
N ILE A 286 -4.16 0.47 -32.59
CA ILE A 286 -2.93 1.23 -32.37
C ILE A 286 -2.14 1.17 -33.66
N ASN A 287 -2.40 2.15 -34.51
CA ASN A 287 -1.65 2.28 -35.78
C ASN A 287 -0.26 2.74 -35.42
N SER A 288 0.57 1.82 -34.92
CA SER A 288 1.89 2.15 -34.41
C SER A 288 2.96 1.81 -35.41
N ASN A 289 3.82 2.79 -35.68
CA ASN A 289 5.00 2.67 -36.53
C ASN A 289 6.22 2.73 -35.63
N TYR A 290 6.62 1.58 -35.09
CA TYR A 290 7.74 1.49 -34.16
C TYR A 290 8.96 0.95 -34.91
N LYS A 291 10.05 1.67 -34.83
CA LYS A 291 11.27 1.34 -35.55
C LYS A 291 12.43 1.04 -34.63
N THR A 292 13.32 0.16 -35.05
CA THR A 292 14.60 -0.05 -34.37
C THR A 292 15.65 0.71 -35.19
N ILE A 293 16.41 1.59 -34.56
CA ILE A 293 17.39 2.42 -35.26
C ILE A 293 18.74 1.75 -35.18
N TYR A 294 19.23 1.31 -36.34
CA TYR A 294 20.56 0.75 -36.50
C TYR A 294 21.48 1.67 -37.32
N LYS A 295 20.93 2.74 -37.93
CA LYS A 295 21.66 3.65 -38.79
C LYS A 295 21.53 5.09 -38.31
N THR A 296 22.63 5.81 -38.37
CA THR A 296 22.71 7.20 -37.94
C THR A 296 21.69 8.08 -38.68
N ASN A 297 21.48 7.85 -39.97
CA ASN A 297 20.55 8.68 -40.76
C ASN A 297 19.11 8.55 -40.27
N ASP A 298 18.72 7.39 -39.78
CA ASP A 298 17.38 7.21 -39.22
C ASP A 298 17.22 7.99 -37.92
N LEU A 299 18.28 8.07 -37.12
CA LEU A 299 18.28 8.88 -35.90
C LEU A 299 18.19 10.37 -36.24
N LYS A 300 18.91 10.81 -37.27
CA LYS A 300 18.92 12.23 -37.68
C LYS A 300 17.52 12.71 -38.04
N LYS A 301 16.67 11.85 -38.58
CA LYS A 301 15.29 12.22 -38.89
C LYS A 301 14.51 12.58 -37.64
N PHE A 302 14.64 11.77 -36.57
CA PHE A 302 13.99 12.08 -35.33
C PHE A 302 14.50 13.38 -34.73
N ILE A 303 15.80 13.63 -34.84
CA ILE A 303 16.38 14.87 -34.33
C ILE A 303 15.80 16.07 -35.11
N GLU A 304 15.70 15.97 -36.44
CA GLU A 304 15.11 17.01 -37.27
C GLU A 304 13.65 17.29 -36.90
N ASP A 305 12.87 16.20 -36.67
CA ASP A 305 11.47 16.35 -36.27
C ASP A 305 11.38 17.06 -34.92
N ALA A 306 12.25 16.71 -33.98
CA ALA A 306 12.28 17.35 -32.66
C ALA A 306 12.65 18.83 -32.75
N LEU A 307 13.59 19.15 -33.60
CA LEU A 307 14.00 20.56 -33.82
C LEU A 307 12.87 21.37 -34.44
N SER A 308 12.10 20.74 -35.33
CA SER A 308 10.96 21.38 -35.97
C SER A 308 9.80 21.59 -35.02
N THR A 309 9.43 20.57 -34.28
CA THR A 309 8.28 20.61 -33.36
C THR A 309 8.63 21.24 -32.00
N LYS A 310 9.92 21.28 -31.67
CA LYS A 310 10.44 21.77 -30.40
C LYS A 310 9.96 20.92 -29.22
N ILE A 311 9.67 19.63 -29.45
CA ILE A 311 9.17 18.72 -28.43
C ILE A 311 9.65 17.30 -28.75
N ILE A 312 10.00 16.53 -27.74
CA ILE A 312 10.38 15.13 -27.89
C ILE A 312 10.10 14.36 -26.62
N ALA A 313 9.48 13.19 -26.78
CA ALA A 313 9.35 12.22 -25.70
C ALA A 313 10.59 11.34 -25.69
N ILE A 314 11.15 11.12 -24.52
CA ILE A 314 12.41 10.38 -24.37
C ILE A 314 12.33 9.44 -23.16
N ASP A 315 12.97 8.29 -23.33
CA ASP A 315 13.05 7.27 -22.27
C ASP A 315 14.35 6.52 -22.43
N THR A 316 14.97 6.14 -21.32
CA THR A 316 16.19 5.35 -21.33
C THR A 316 15.91 3.94 -20.85
N GLU A 317 16.69 2.99 -21.39
CA GLU A 317 16.68 1.62 -20.89
C GLU A 317 18.07 1.33 -20.34
N THR A 318 18.10 0.74 -19.15
CA THR A 318 19.36 0.55 -18.41
C THR A 318 19.43 -0.87 -17.84
N ASN A 319 20.63 -1.24 -17.36
CA ASN A 319 20.85 -2.55 -16.76
C ASN A 319 20.63 -2.56 -15.23
N SER A 320 20.27 -1.43 -14.63
CA SER A 320 20.13 -1.33 -13.19
C SER A 320 19.19 -0.18 -12.82
N LEU A 321 18.52 -0.33 -11.67
CA LEU A 321 17.71 0.76 -11.11
C LEU A 321 18.56 1.72 -10.25
N ASN A 322 19.81 1.36 -9.97
CA ASN A 322 20.72 2.25 -9.25
C ASN A 322 21.29 3.26 -10.24
N TYR A 323 20.77 4.48 -10.20
CA TYR A 323 21.06 5.49 -11.19
C TYR A 323 22.52 5.99 -11.18
N MET A 324 23.24 5.76 -10.08
CA MET A 324 24.65 6.14 -10.01
C MET A 324 25.58 5.12 -10.69
N GLU A 325 25.10 3.90 -10.90
CA GLU A 325 25.87 2.80 -11.47
C GLU A 325 25.32 2.27 -12.78
N ALA A 326 24.07 2.60 -13.10
CA ALA A 326 23.38 2.06 -14.27
C ALA A 326 24.10 2.44 -15.57
N GLU A 327 24.17 1.46 -16.47
CA GLU A 327 24.67 1.70 -17.82
C GLU A 327 23.51 1.84 -18.79
N LEU A 328 23.65 2.73 -19.74
CA LEU A 328 22.66 2.99 -20.77
C LEU A 328 22.69 1.86 -21.80
N ILE A 329 21.61 1.13 -21.94
CA ILE A 329 21.50 0.02 -22.88
C ILE A 329 20.85 0.47 -24.17
N GLY A 330 19.92 1.42 -24.09
CA GLY A 330 19.26 1.96 -25.26
C GLY A 330 18.43 3.18 -24.93
N ILE A 331 17.98 3.87 -25.97
CA ILE A 331 17.18 5.09 -25.85
C ILE A 331 15.95 4.93 -26.75
N SER A 332 14.77 5.31 -26.23
CA SER A 332 13.59 5.37 -27.07
C SER A 332 13.14 6.82 -27.22
N LEU A 333 12.60 7.15 -28.39
CA LEU A 333 12.23 8.50 -28.79
C LEU A 333 10.87 8.52 -29.50
N ALA A 334 10.09 9.56 -29.28
CA ALA A 334 8.84 9.78 -30.01
C ALA A 334 8.62 11.29 -30.16
N VAL A 335 8.26 11.73 -31.38
CA VAL A 335 7.89 13.12 -31.64
C VAL A 335 6.41 13.23 -32.00
N TYR A 336 5.88 12.22 -32.70
CA TYR A 336 4.48 12.15 -33.09
C TYR A 336 3.83 10.87 -32.53
N GLU A 337 2.58 10.97 -32.12
CA GLU A 337 1.84 9.82 -31.60
C GLU A 337 1.78 8.71 -32.67
N GLY A 338 1.98 7.47 -32.20
CA GLY A 338 1.98 6.30 -33.06
C GLY A 338 3.28 6.04 -33.77
N GLU A 339 4.26 6.94 -33.66
CA GLU A 339 5.57 6.82 -34.30
C GLU A 339 6.64 6.91 -33.21
N ALA A 340 7.37 5.85 -33.00
CA ALA A 340 8.42 5.83 -32.00
C ALA A 340 9.56 4.95 -32.46
N ALA A 341 10.71 5.13 -31.83
CA ALA A 341 11.90 4.38 -32.21
C ALA A 341 12.68 3.99 -30.97
N TYR A 342 13.35 2.88 -31.08
CA TYR A 342 14.32 2.42 -30.09
C TYR A 342 15.70 2.39 -30.70
N ILE A 343 16.67 2.94 -29.98
CA ILE A 343 18.08 2.91 -30.40
C ILE A 343 18.81 1.96 -29.49
N PRO A 344 19.05 0.70 -29.91
CA PRO A 344 19.87 -0.22 -29.09
C PRO A 344 21.33 0.23 -29.14
N LEU A 345 22.00 0.20 -27.99
CA LEU A 345 23.37 0.68 -27.88
C LEU A 345 24.31 -0.33 -27.20
N ALA A 346 23.80 -1.17 -26.29
CA ALA A 346 24.68 -2.00 -25.50
C ALA A 346 24.06 -3.37 -25.16
N HIS A 347 23.23 -3.91 -26.03
CA HIS A 347 22.76 -5.28 -25.89
C HIS A 347 23.93 -6.23 -26.15
N ASP A 348 24.11 -7.21 -25.25
CA ASP A 348 25.29 -8.07 -25.30
C ASP A 348 24.95 -9.57 -25.11
N TYR A 349 23.73 -9.96 -25.43
CA TYR A 349 23.39 -11.39 -25.44
C TYR A 349 24.04 -12.12 -26.63
N VAL A 350 24.04 -13.45 -26.57
CA VAL A 350 24.65 -14.27 -27.63
C VAL A 350 23.94 -13.97 -28.96
N ASP A 351 24.72 -13.68 -29.99
CA ASP A 351 24.25 -13.35 -31.35
C ASP A 351 23.50 -12.02 -31.45
N ALA A 352 23.73 -11.10 -30.51
CA ALA A 352 23.15 -9.76 -30.60
C ALA A 352 23.65 -9.08 -31.91
N PRO A 353 22.74 -8.45 -32.66
CA PRO A 353 23.19 -7.76 -33.86
C PRO A 353 24.08 -6.55 -33.54
N ASN A 354 24.82 -6.10 -34.52
CA ASN A 354 25.63 -4.88 -34.36
C ASN A 354 24.73 -3.68 -34.14
N GLN A 355 25.13 -2.83 -33.20
CA GLN A 355 24.36 -1.65 -32.79
C GLN A 355 25.19 -0.41 -33.03
N LEU A 356 24.52 0.74 -33.05
CA LEU A 356 25.23 2.02 -33.12
C LEU A 356 26.10 2.17 -31.88
N GLU A 357 27.25 2.82 -32.06
CA GLU A 357 28.19 3.02 -30.96
C GLU A 357 27.60 4.07 -30.01
N ARG A 358 27.58 3.74 -28.71
CA ARG A 358 26.90 4.56 -27.72
C ARG A 358 27.37 6.01 -27.70
N ASN A 359 28.70 6.21 -27.68
CA ASN A 359 29.22 7.57 -27.58
C ASN A 359 28.91 8.39 -28.82
N GLU A 360 28.88 7.78 -30.01
CA GLU A 360 28.50 8.47 -31.24
C GLU A 360 27.07 8.96 -31.19
N VAL A 361 26.15 8.09 -30.72
CA VAL A 361 24.74 8.46 -30.59
C VAL A 361 24.57 9.55 -29.53
N LEU A 362 25.24 9.40 -28.40
CA LEU A 362 25.18 10.42 -27.35
C LEU A 362 25.69 11.77 -27.83
N ASN A 363 26.78 11.78 -28.59
CA ASN A 363 27.30 13.05 -29.17
C ASN A 363 26.30 13.66 -30.11
N LEU A 364 25.57 12.88 -30.90
CA LEU A 364 24.57 13.38 -31.83
C LEU A 364 23.38 14.01 -31.12
N ILE A 365 22.92 13.39 -30.00
CA ILE A 365 21.70 13.85 -29.31
C ILE A 365 22.00 14.84 -28.19
N LYS A 366 23.27 14.98 -27.80
CA LYS A 366 23.61 15.90 -26.68
C LYS A 366 23.12 17.34 -26.93
N PRO A 367 23.34 17.94 -28.14
CA PRO A 367 22.82 19.30 -28.36
C PRO A 367 21.31 19.40 -28.20
N LEU A 368 20.57 18.35 -28.62
CA LEU A 368 19.12 18.30 -28.48
C LEU A 368 18.72 18.19 -26.98
N LEU A 369 19.38 17.29 -26.26
CA LEU A 369 19.04 17.04 -24.85
C LEU A 369 19.38 18.24 -23.96
N GLU A 370 20.43 18.97 -24.26
CA GLU A 370 20.87 20.13 -23.48
C GLU A 370 20.26 21.45 -23.95
N ASN A 371 19.43 21.42 -24.98
CA ASN A 371 18.77 22.62 -25.52
C ASN A 371 17.48 22.88 -24.78
N ASN A 372 17.45 23.98 -24.02
CA ASN A 372 16.27 24.37 -23.23
C ASN A 372 15.05 24.68 -24.10
N GLU A 373 15.25 25.00 -25.36
CA GLU A 373 14.16 25.32 -26.29
C GLU A 373 13.44 24.10 -26.80
N ILE A 374 14.04 22.92 -26.70
CA ILE A 374 13.41 21.64 -27.07
C ILE A 374 12.82 21.04 -25.77
N LYS A 375 11.50 21.01 -25.72
CA LYS A 375 10.80 20.54 -24.51
C LYS A 375 10.79 19.01 -24.44
N LYS A 376 11.23 18.47 -23.33
CA LYS A 376 11.28 17.02 -23.12
C LYS A 376 10.01 16.54 -22.41
N ILE A 377 9.49 15.44 -22.93
CA ILE A 377 8.39 14.73 -22.34
C ILE A 377 8.91 13.38 -21.87
N GLY A 378 8.50 12.95 -20.68
CA GLY A 378 8.88 11.63 -20.20
C GLY A 378 8.00 11.19 -19.09
N HIS A 379 8.24 9.98 -18.63
CA HIS A 379 7.58 9.42 -17.45
C HIS A 379 8.68 9.12 -16.43
N HIS A 380 8.78 9.94 -15.40
CA HIS A 380 9.85 9.91 -14.41
C HIS A 380 11.18 10.33 -15.04
N LEU A 381 11.17 11.52 -15.64
CA LEU A 381 12.33 12.08 -16.37
C LEU A 381 13.55 12.29 -15.48
N LYS A 382 13.36 12.45 -14.17
CA LYS A 382 14.48 12.61 -13.26
C LYS A 382 15.42 11.40 -13.33
N PHE A 383 14.87 10.19 -13.42
CA PHE A 383 15.69 8.99 -13.57
C PHE A 383 16.51 9.03 -14.86
N ASP A 384 15.85 9.40 -15.97
CA ASP A 384 16.55 9.50 -17.28
C ASP A 384 17.63 10.57 -17.24
N ALA A 385 17.36 11.68 -16.54
CA ALA A 385 18.36 12.74 -16.38
C ALA A 385 19.62 12.23 -15.68
N HIS A 386 19.45 11.38 -14.68
CA HIS A 386 20.59 10.74 -13.98
C HIS A 386 21.38 9.86 -14.93
N ILE A 387 20.69 9.09 -15.76
CA ILE A 387 21.37 8.19 -16.69
C ILE A 387 22.22 8.99 -17.67
N PHE A 388 21.65 10.06 -18.26
CA PHE A 388 22.41 10.92 -19.16
C PHE A 388 23.60 11.60 -18.45
N ALA A 389 23.42 11.95 -17.15
CA ALA A 389 24.49 12.59 -16.37
C ALA A 389 25.69 11.65 -16.20
N ARG A 390 25.48 10.33 -16.20
CA ARG A 390 26.61 9.36 -16.14
C ARG A 390 27.51 9.50 -17.37
N TYR A 391 27.00 10.09 -18.46
CA TYR A 391 27.75 10.29 -19.71
C TYR A 391 28.03 11.77 -19.95
N LYS A 392 27.95 12.62 -18.89
CA LYS A 392 28.25 14.06 -18.93
C LYS A 392 27.27 14.84 -19.83
N ILE A 393 26.04 14.35 -19.96
CA ILE A 393 24.96 15.07 -20.64
C ILE A 393 23.95 15.48 -19.56
N TYR A 394 23.67 16.78 -19.49
CA TYR A 394 22.80 17.34 -18.45
C TYR A 394 21.51 17.82 -19.09
N LEU A 395 20.48 17.02 -18.94
CA LEU A 395 19.17 17.19 -19.56
C LEU A 395 18.58 18.55 -19.16
N LYS A 396 18.17 19.32 -20.16
CA LYS A 396 17.52 20.62 -19.98
C LYS A 396 16.19 20.61 -20.70
N GLY A 397 15.30 21.51 -20.30
CA GLY A 397 14.00 21.61 -20.94
C GLY A 397 13.05 20.49 -20.49
N ILE A 398 13.21 19.99 -19.28
CA ILE A 398 12.25 19.04 -18.70
C ILE A 398 10.95 19.81 -18.49
N GLU A 399 9.97 19.57 -19.34
CA GLU A 399 8.74 20.35 -19.33
C GLU A 399 7.54 19.52 -18.91
N TYR A 400 7.45 18.29 -19.41
CA TYR A 400 6.24 17.49 -19.23
C TYR A 400 6.62 16.10 -18.73
N ASP A 401 6.30 15.84 -17.47
CA ASP A 401 6.50 14.52 -16.89
C ASP A 401 5.14 13.90 -16.59
N SER A 402 4.78 12.86 -17.34
CA SER A 402 3.45 12.28 -17.25
C SER A 402 3.21 11.63 -15.87
N MET A 403 4.26 11.15 -15.19
CA MET A 403 4.11 10.64 -13.82
C MET A 403 3.66 11.77 -12.88
N ILE A 404 4.31 12.92 -12.98
CA ILE A 404 4.00 14.08 -12.14
C ILE A 404 2.63 14.65 -12.52
N GLN A 405 2.30 14.68 -13.82
CA GLN A 405 0.99 15.14 -14.28
C GLN A 405 -0.13 14.27 -13.72
N SER A 406 0.05 12.96 -13.75
CA SER A 406 -0.91 12.02 -13.16
C SER A 406 -1.09 12.28 -11.66
N TYR A 407 0.00 12.52 -10.97
CA TYR A 407 0.01 12.78 -9.55
C TYR A 407 -0.71 14.09 -9.20
N VAL A 408 -0.44 15.15 -9.95
CA VAL A 408 -1.11 16.45 -9.75
C VAL A 408 -2.61 16.33 -10.00
N LEU A 409 -3.00 15.57 -11.01
CA LEU A 409 -4.40 15.41 -11.38
C LEU A 409 -5.18 14.68 -10.29
N ASN A 410 -4.63 13.59 -9.75
CA ASN A 410 -5.23 12.85 -8.63
C ASN A 410 -4.19 11.92 -8.01
N SER A 411 -3.69 12.32 -6.85
CA SER A 411 -2.55 11.63 -6.21
C SER A 411 -2.84 10.19 -5.82
N THR A 412 -4.10 9.84 -5.57
CA THR A 412 -4.47 8.50 -5.12
C THR A 412 -5.17 7.66 -6.19
N ALA A 413 -5.31 8.16 -7.41
CA ALA A 413 -6.04 7.45 -8.47
C ALA A 413 -5.31 6.17 -8.89
N THR A 414 -3.98 6.20 -8.97
CA THR A 414 -3.16 5.05 -9.37
C THR A 414 -1.84 5.10 -8.60
N ARG A 415 -0.97 4.13 -8.86
CA ARG A 415 0.41 4.14 -8.36
C ARG A 415 1.32 5.05 -9.21
N HIS A 416 0.80 5.62 -10.28
CA HIS A 416 1.49 6.56 -11.17
C HIS A 416 2.65 5.96 -11.96
N ASP A 417 2.84 4.65 -11.94
CA ASP A 417 3.75 4.01 -12.89
C ASP A 417 3.10 4.04 -14.27
N MET A 418 3.91 3.94 -15.31
CA MET A 418 3.42 4.13 -16.68
C MET A 418 2.27 3.20 -17.02
N ASN A 419 2.38 1.93 -16.65
CA ASN A 419 1.34 0.95 -16.99
C ASN A 419 0.00 1.29 -16.32
N SER A 420 0.05 1.68 -15.05
CA SER A 420 -1.16 2.04 -14.31
C SER A 420 -1.80 3.31 -14.87
N VAL A 421 -0.98 4.31 -15.20
CA VAL A 421 -1.48 5.58 -15.73
C VAL A 421 -2.06 5.38 -17.13
N ALA A 422 -1.40 4.59 -17.99
CA ALA A 422 -1.91 4.29 -19.33
C ALA A 422 -3.23 3.55 -19.27
N ASN A 423 -3.34 2.59 -18.35
CA ASN A 423 -4.57 1.84 -18.14
C ASN A 423 -5.69 2.77 -17.68
N LYS A 424 -5.42 3.61 -16.68
CA LYS A 424 -6.43 4.51 -16.10
C LYS A 424 -6.92 5.56 -17.08
N TYR A 425 -6.00 6.24 -17.79
CA TYR A 425 -6.34 7.43 -18.56
C TYR A 425 -6.46 7.21 -20.04
N LEU A 426 -5.79 6.19 -20.58
CA LEU A 426 -5.85 5.89 -22.02
C LEU A 426 -6.63 4.60 -22.31
N ASN A 427 -7.03 3.89 -21.26
CA ASN A 427 -7.67 2.58 -21.39
C ASN A 427 -6.81 1.66 -22.26
N ARG A 428 -5.52 1.66 -22.02
CA ARG A 428 -4.52 0.97 -22.82
C ARG A 428 -3.68 0.07 -21.94
N ILE A 429 -3.57 -1.20 -22.32
CA ILE A 429 -2.74 -2.17 -21.62
C ILE A 429 -1.38 -2.21 -22.32
N THR A 430 -0.35 -1.80 -21.58
CA THR A 430 1.01 -1.76 -22.13
C THR A 430 1.76 -3.05 -21.79
N THR A 431 2.82 -3.32 -22.54
CA THR A 431 3.68 -4.47 -22.28
C THR A 431 4.40 -4.26 -20.94
N GLN A 432 4.30 -5.26 -20.09
CA GLN A 432 5.00 -5.24 -18.80
C GLN A 432 6.46 -5.68 -18.99
N PHE A 433 7.35 -5.12 -18.18
CA PHE A 433 8.76 -5.51 -18.23
C PHE A 433 8.93 -7.02 -18.02
N GLU A 434 8.15 -7.60 -17.11
CA GLU A 434 8.23 -9.03 -16.81
C GLU A 434 7.84 -9.92 -17.99
N GLU A 435 7.03 -9.42 -18.91
CA GLU A 435 6.65 -10.17 -20.11
C GLU A 435 7.85 -10.41 -21.03
N ILE A 436 8.82 -9.51 -21.06
CA ILE A 436 10.00 -9.63 -21.94
C ILE A 436 11.25 -10.09 -21.19
N ALA A 437 11.31 -9.85 -19.87
CA ALA A 437 12.50 -10.14 -19.06
C ALA A 437 12.33 -11.35 -18.15
N GLY A 438 11.11 -11.78 -17.89
CA GLY A 438 10.85 -12.84 -16.90
C GLY A 438 10.78 -12.30 -15.49
N LYS A 439 10.62 -13.19 -14.53
CA LYS A 439 10.43 -12.85 -13.11
C LYS A 439 11.45 -13.56 -12.22
N GLY A 440 11.68 -13.00 -11.04
CA GLY A 440 12.43 -13.64 -9.98
C GLY A 440 13.93 -13.68 -10.25
N VAL A 441 14.57 -14.71 -9.73
CA VAL A 441 16.02 -14.86 -9.81
C VAL A 441 16.51 -14.93 -11.25
N LYS A 442 15.70 -15.49 -12.13
CA LYS A 442 16.05 -15.67 -13.54
C LYS A 442 15.69 -14.49 -14.42
N GLN A 443 15.19 -13.39 -13.82
CA GLN A 443 14.82 -12.21 -14.60
C GLN A 443 16.07 -11.64 -15.31
N LEU A 444 15.92 -11.36 -16.60
CA LEU A 444 17.01 -10.80 -17.41
C LEU A 444 17.15 -9.29 -17.12
N THR A 445 18.38 -8.80 -17.21
CA THR A 445 18.62 -7.36 -17.31
C THR A 445 18.41 -6.93 -18.77
N PHE A 446 18.20 -5.65 -19.00
CA PHE A 446 17.76 -5.17 -20.32
C PHE A 446 18.75 -5.49 -21.44
N ASN A 447 20.05 -5.49 -21.12
CA ASN A 447 21.09 -5.82 -22.09
C ASN A 447 21.00 -7.28 -22.59
N GLN A 448 20.36 -8.13 -21.81
CA GLN A 448 20.20 -9.56 -22.13
C GLN A 448 18.93 -9.85 -22.92
N ILE A 449 18.04 -8.88 -23.06
CA ILE A 449 16.77 -9.05 -23.75
C ILE A 449 17.00 -8.88 -25.25
N GLU A 450 16.42 -9.78 -26.05
CA GLU A 450 16.52 -9.72 -27.51
C GLU A 450 16.02 -8.37 -28.01
N ILE A 451 16.77 -7.75 -28.92
CA ILE A 451 16.48 -6.40 -29.41
C ILE A 451 15.07 -6.29 -29.99
N GLU A 452 14.59 -7.34 -30.69
CA GLU A 452 13.24 -7.29 -31.24
C GLU A 452 12.18 -7.07 -30.18
N LYS A 453 12.27 -7.78 -29.05
CA LYS A 453 11.34 -7.62 -27.93
C LYS A 453 11.59 -6.31 -27.20
N ALA A 454 12.86 -5.97 -26.97
CA ALA A 454 13.25 -4.75 -26.27
C ALA A 454 12.79 -3.52 -27.03
N SER A 455 12.92 -3.55 -28.36
CA SER A 455 12.56 -2.43 -29.23
C SER A 455 11.07 -2.14 -29.19
N ASP A 456 10.23 -3.16 -29.28
CA ASP A 456 8.79 -2.98 -29.21
C ASP A 456 8.38 -2.43 -27.84
N TYR A 457 8.97 -2.96 -26.77
CA TYR A 457 8.70 -2.51 -25.41
C TYR A 457 9.11 -1.05 -25.20
N ALA A 458 10.32 -0.70 -25.59
CA ALA A 458 10.87 0.63 -25.35
C ALA A 458 10.21 1.70 -26.24
N ALA A 459 9.98 1.38 -27.51
CA ALA A 459 9.31 2.31 -28.42
C ALA A 459 7.87 2.55 -27.94
N GLU A 460 7.19 1.50 -27.46
CA GLU A 460 5.86 1.66 -26.89
C GLU A 460 5.90 2.62 -25.69
N ASP A 461 6.90 2.50 -24.83
CA ASP A 461 7.02 3.40 -23.68
C ASP A 461 7.11 4.86 -24.10
N ALA A 462 7.92 5.17 -25.12
CA ALA A 462 8.05 6.55 -25.59
C ALA A 462 6.74 7.05 -26.21
N ASP A 463 6.08 6.22 -27.00
CA ASP A 463 4.82 6.58 -27.65
C ASP A 463 3.71 6.78 -26.62
N VAL A 464 3.60 5.85 -25.68
CA VAL A 464 2.58 5.93 -24.60
C VAL A 464 2.81 7.17 -23.76
N THR A 465 4.06 7.48 -23.44
CA THR A 465 4.41 8.68 -22.68
C THR A 465 3.94 9.94 -23.36
N LEU A 466 4.15 10.02 -24.67
CA LEU A 466 3.69 11.17 -25.47
C LEU A 466 2.17 11.29 -25.45
N SER A 467 1.46 10.18 -25.62
CA SER A 467 0.00 10.15 -25.59
C SER A 467 -0.53 10.48 -24.19
N LEU A 468 0.12 9.97 -23.15
CA LEU A 468 -0.25 10.28 -21.77
C LEU A 468 -0.13 11.77 -21.49
N HIS A 469 0.99 12.37 -21.91
CA HIS A 469 1.18 13.79 -21.71
C HIS A 469 0.06 14.59 -22.37
N LYS A 470 -0.26 14.28 -23.63
CA LYS A 470 -1.31 15.02 -24.34
C LYS A 470 -2.65 14.92 -23.63
N HIS A 471 -2.99 13.73 -23.15
CA HIS A 471 -4.26 13.51 -22.45
C HIS A 471 -4.29 14.20 -21.08
N LEU A 472 -3.25 13.99 -20.30
CA LEU A 472 -3.18 14.52 -18.92
C LEU A 472 -3.08 16.02 -18.90
N TRP A 473 -2.31 16.61 -19.85
CA TRP A 473 -2.13 18.04 -19.91
C TRP A 473 -3.43 18.76 -20.22
N GLU A 474 -4.24 18.18 -21.11
CA GLU A 474 -5.57 18.71 -21.42
C GLU A 474 -6.46 18.70 -20.17
N LYS A 475 -6.41 17.61 -19.39
CA LYS A 475 -7.20 17.52 -18.16
C LYS A 475 -6.73 18.51 -17.11
N ILE A 476 -5.43 18.66 -16.93
CA ILE A 476 -4.86 19.64 -15.98
C ILE A 476 -5.27 21.05 -16.41
N GLY A 477 -5.30 21.31 -17.70
CA GLY A 477 -5.70 22.63 -18.24
C GLY A 477 -7.13 23.04 -17.93
N GLU A 478 -7.97 22.09 -17.54
CA GLU A 478 -9.35 22.40 -17.10
C GLU A 478 -9.37 23.12 -15.76
N SER A 479 -8.29 23.10 -15.00
CA SER A 479 -8.18 23.75 -13.69
C SER A 479 -6.95 24.67 -13.68
N LYS A 480 -7.19 25.96 -13.54
CA LYS A 480 -6.10 26.94 -13.43
C LYS A 480 -5.22 26.63 -12.22
N LYS A 481 -5.81 26.18 -11.13
CA LYS A 481 -5.07 25.87 -9.90
C LYS A 481 -4.13 24.67 -10.10
N LEU A 482 -4.61 23.61 -10.75
CA LEU A 482 -3.77 22.45 -11.01
C LEU A 482 -2.67 22.76 -12.02
N ARG A 483 -2.97 23.56 -13.05
CA ARG A 483 -1.99 24.03 -14.02
C ARG A 483 -0.86 24.81 -13.33
N LYS A 484 -1.26 25.71 -12.45
CA LYS A 484 -0.31 26.54 -11.69
C LYS A 484 0.53 25.66 -10.75
N LEU A 485 -0.11 24.70 -10.09
CA LEU A 485 0.60 23.78 -9.19
C LEU A 485 1.68 23.00 -9.95
N TYR A 486 1.32 22.49 -11.11
CA TYR A 486 2.29 21.77 -11.95
C TYR A 486 3.43 22.70 -12.42
N ASP A 487 3.08 23.82 -13.04
CA ASP A 487 4.06 24.73 -13.63
C ASP A 487 4.96 25.40 -12.62
N GLU A 488 4.45 25.77 -11.45
CA GLU A 488 5.18 26.60 -10.50
C GLU A 488 5.77 25.83 -9.32
N ILE A 489 5.26 24.63 -9.02
CA ILE A 489 5.76 23.85 -7.89
C ILE A 489 6.36 22.52 -8.33
N GLU A 490 5.56 21.66 -8.95
CA GLU A 490 6.03 20.29 -9.19
C GLU A 490 7.09 20.21 -10.29
N LYS A 491 6.88 20.90 -11.42
CA LYS A 491 7.84 20.83 -12.50
C LYS A 491 9.20 21.44 -12.12
N PRO A 492 9.25 22.66 -11.53
CA PRO A 492 10.55 23.23 -11.15
C PRO A 492 11.30 22.40 -10.11
N LEU A 493 10.57 21.58 -9.34
CA LEU A 493 11.19 20.74 -8.32
C LEU A 493 12.00 19.59 -8.93
N ILE A 494 11.67 19.16 -10.15
CA ILE A 494 12.33 18.00 -10.76
C ILE A 494 13.85 18.21 -10.86
N PRO A 495 14.36 19.30 -11.44
CA PRO A 495 15.81 19.49 -11.51
C PRO A 495 16.46 19.72 -10.14
N ILE A 496 15.71 20.25 -9.18
CA ILE A 496 16.23 20.44 -7.82
C ILE A 496 16.45 19.08 -7.15
N LEU A 497 15.47 18.20 -7.22
CA LEU A 497 15.61 16.86 -6.69
C LEU A 497 16.70 16.07 -7.41
N PHE A 498 16.79 16.23 -8.73
CA PHE A 498 17.87 15.64 -9.52
C PHE A 498 19.23 16.05 -8.96
N LYS A 499 19.44 17.34 -8.71
CA LYS A 499 20.72 17.82 -8.20
C LYS A 499 21.00 17.31 -6.79
N MET A 500 19.97 17.29 -5.94
CA MET A 500 20.13 16.75 -4.58
C MET A 500 20.59 15.30 -4.63
N GLU A 501 19.97 14.52 -5.51
CA GLU A 501 20.31 13.10 -5.67
C GLU A 501 21.70 12.91 -6.26
N GLU A 502 22.08 13.74 -7.25
CA GLU A 502 23.42 13.67 -7.83
C GLU A 502 24.51 14.03 -6.81
N ASP A 503 24.27 15.07 -6.01
CA ASP A 503 25.24 15.51 -5.03
C ASP A 503 25.38 14.50 -3.87
N GLY A 504 24.26 13.93 -3.43
CA GLY A 504 24.25 12.96 -2.34
C GLY A 504 24.62 13.56 -0.99
N VAL A 505 24.77 12.70 -0.01
CA VAL A 505 25.07 13.06 1.37
C VAL A 505 26.28 12.28 1.84
N LEU A 506 27.22 12.96 2.49
CA LEU A 506 28.40 12.29 3.04
C LEU A 506 28.05 11.57 4.34
N ILE A 507 28.46 10.32 4.44
CA ILE A 507 28.17 9.45 5.56
C ILE A 507 29.49 9.00 6.21
N ASP A 508 29.52 9.04 7.54
CA ASP A 508 30.65 8.53 8.31
C ASP A 508 30.48 7.00 8.45
N LYS A 509 31.07 6.27 7.54
CA LYS A 509 30.96 4.82 7.47
C LYS A 509 31.48 4.14 8.73
N LEU A 510 32.65 4.58 9.23
CA LEU A 510 33.28 3.99 10.41
C LEU A 510 32.38 4.16 11.64
N MET A 511 31.78 5.35 11.77
CA MET A 511 30.87 5.61 12.90
C MET A 511 29.68 4.65 12.87
N LEU A 512 29.10 4.40 11.69
CA LEU A 512 27.97 3.47 11.56
C LEU A 512 28.39 2.04 11.87
N GLU A 513 29.57 1.65 11.42
CA GLU A 513 30.10 0.30 11.71
C GLU A 513 30.34 0.13 13.21
N ASN A 514 30.87 1.14 13.88
CA ASN A 514 31.06 1.11 15.32
C ASN A 514 29.75 1.05 16.07
N GLN A 515 28.76 1.82 15.63
CA GLN A 515 27.40 1.78 16.19
C GLN A 515 26.79 0.40 16.03
N SER A 516 26.96 -0.21 14.86
CA SER A 516 26.43 -1.54 14.59
C SER A 516 27.03 -2.58 15.54
N ALA A 517 28.34 -2.49 15.80
CA ALA A 517 29.02 -3.38 16.73
C ALA A 517 28.48 -3.19 18.16
N GLU A 518 28.30 -1.95 18.59
CA GLU A 518 27.74 -1.63 19.91
C GLU A 518 26.32 -2.17 20.05
N LEU A 519 25.50 -2.01 18.99
CA LEU A 519 24.13 -2.52 19.00
C LEU A 519 24.13 -4.04 19.13
N SER A 520 25.04 -4.73 18.43
CA SER A 520 25.17 -6.18 18.54
C SER A 520 25.47 -6.63 19.98
N ILE A 521 26.37 -5.92 20.65
CA ILE A 521 26.71 -6.22 22.04
C ILE A 521 25.49 -6.01 22.95
N SER A 522 24.78 -4.89 22.77
CA SER A 522 23.58 -4.60 23.57
C SER A 522 22.48 -5.63 23.31
N MET A 523 22.31 -6.04 22.06
CA MET A 523 21.33 -7.06 21.71
C MET A 523 21.67 -8.40 22.32
N ASP A 524 22.97 -8.78 22.31
CA ASP A 524 23.41 -10.03 22.93
C ASP A 524 23.13 -10.02 24.45
N ASN A 525 23.37 -8.90 25.10
CA ASN A 525 23.10 -8.75 26.54
C ASN A 525 21.60 -8.89 26.84
N LEU A 526 20.75 -8.28 26.00
CA LEU A 526 19.31 -8.40 26.17
C LEU A 526 18.85 -9.84 25.93
N GLU A 527 19.44 -10.52 24.96
CA GLU A 527 19.12 -11.93 24.71
C GLU A 527 19.48 -12.79 25.90
N LYS A 528 20.65 -12.56 26.51
CA LYS A 528 21.07 -13.30 27.71
C LYS A 528 20.09 -13.06 28.85
N GLN A 529 19.66 -11.82 29.06
CA GLN A 529 18.67 -11.50 30.09
C GLN A 529 17.33 -12.20 29.82
N ALA A 530 16.91 -12.20 28.56
CA ALA A 530 15.67 -12.84 28.16
C ALA A 530 15.73 -14.36 28.37
N PHE A 531 16.88 -14.98 28.03
CA PHE A 531 17.06 -16.42 28.19
C PHE A 531 17.04 -16.80 29.66
N LYS A 532 17.61 -15.95 30.52
CA LYS A 532 17.60 -16.18 31.96
C LYS A 532 16.20 -16.15 32.53
N ILE A 533 15.37 -15.19 32.10
CA ILE A 533 13.97 -15.08 32.55
C ILE A 533 13.15 -16.24 32.01
N ALA A 534 13.32 -16.60 30.76
CA ALA A 534 12.57 -17.68 30.12
C ALA A 534 13.11 -19.06 30.49
N LYS A 535 14.31 -19.13 31.03
CA LYS A 535 15.01 -20.38 31.39
C LYS A 535 15.24 -21.28 30.19
N THR A 536 15.34 -20.72 29.02
CA THR A 536 15.64 -21.42 27.77
C THR A 536 16.06 -20.40 26.72
N ASP A 537 16.86 -20.85 25.75
CA ASP A 537 17.23 -20.03 24.60
C ASP A 537 16.06 -20.00 23.61
N PHE A 538 15.89 -18.87 22.94
CA PHE A 538 14.88 -18.72 21.91
C PHE A 538 15.23 -17.52 21.04
N ASN A 539 14.57 -17.41 19.89
CA ASN A 539 14.78 -16.31 18.93
C ASN A 539 13.83 -15.17 19.28
N LEU A 540 14.36 -14.06 19.78
CA LEU A 540 13.55 -12.89 20.14
C LEU A 540 12.88 -12.24 18.93
N GLY A 541 13.35 -12.53 17.72
CA GLY A 541 12.77 -12.01 16.49
C GLY A 541 11.70 -12.90 15.89
N SER A 542 11.39 -14.04 16.52
CA SER A 542 10.40 -14.98 15.99
C SER A 542 9.07 -14.85 16.73
N PRO A 543 8.00 -14.37 16.07
CA PRO A 543 6.69 -14.29 16.74
C PRO A 543 6.20 -15.63 17.28
N LYS A 544 6.46 -16.72 16.55
CA LYS A 544 6.06 -18.05 16.97
C LYS A 544 6.74 -18.44 18.29
N GLN A 545 8.05 -18.23 18.38
CA GLN A 545 8.79 -18.55 19.60
C GLN A 545 8.41 -17.64 20.76
N LEU A 546 8.13 -16.35 20.47
CA LEU A 546 7.64 -15.44 21.50
C LEU A 546 6.30 -15.88 22.06
N GLN A 547 5.39 -16.37 21.20
CA GLN A 547 4.10 -16.88 21.65
C GLN A 547 4.28 -18.03 22.62
N GLU A 548 5.17 -18.97 22.29
CA GLU A 548 5.42 -20.12 23.13
C GLU A 548 6.01 -19.71 24.49
N ILE A 549 6.98 -18.80 24.48
CA ILE A 549 7.65 -18.37 25.70
C ILE A 549 6.71 -17.52 26.58
N LEU A 550 6.08 -16.51 26.00
CA LEU A 550 5.31 -15.55 26.79
C LEU A 550 3.99 -16.15 27.29
N PHE A 551 3.27 -16.86 26.43
CA PHE A 551 1.90 -17.23 26.72
C PHE A 551 1.73 -18.68 27.13
N GLU A 552 2.61 -19.57 26.70
CA GLU A 552 2.54 -20.98 27.07
C GLU A 552 3.45 -21.29 28.25
N LYS A 553 4.72 -20.85 28.21
CA LYS A 553 5.68 -21.16 29.27
C LYS A 553 5.52 -20.24 30.47
N LEU A 554 5.47 -18.94 30.28
CA LEU A 554 5.37 -17.96 31.37
C LEU A 554 3.94 -17.59 31.73
N ASP A 555 2.99 -18.01 30.92
CA ASP A 555 1.56 -17.87 31.18
C ASP A 555 1.13 -16.39 31.36
N LEU A 556 1.68 -15.49 30.57
CA LEU A 556 1.26 -14.09 30.57
C LEU A 556 -0.15 -13.97 29.97
N PRO A 557 -0.90 -12.93 30.34
CA PRO A 557 -2.25 -12.76 29.77
C PRO A 557 -2.20 -12.45 28.28
N ILE A 558 -3.11 -13.08 27.53
CA ILE A 558 -3.27 -12.86 26.11
C ILE A 558 -4.21 -11.67 25.92
N LEU A 559 -3.67 -10.53 25.51
CA LEU A 559 -4.46 -9.30 25.41
C LEU A 559 -5.17 -9.18 24.07
N LYS A 560 -4.60 -9.81 23.04
CA LYS A 560 -5.09 -9.67 21.67
C LYS A 560 -4.71 -10.92 20.89
N LYS A 561 -5.46 -11.23 19.83
CA LYS A 561 -5.13 -12.37 18.96
C LYS A 561 -4.98 -11.90 17.52
N THR A 562 -4.13 -12.58 16.77
CA THR A 562 -3.96 -12.32 15.34
C THR A 562 -5.18 -12.78 14.57
N PRO A 563 -5.34 -12.36 13.31
CA PRO A 563 -6.46 -12.86 12.49
C PRO A 563 -6.53 -14.38 12.39
N LYS A 564 -5.39 -15.07 12.55
CA LYS A 564 -5.34 -16.54 12.53
C LYS A 564 -5.61 -17.16 13.90
N GLY A 565 -5.92 -16.34 14.89
CA GLY A 565 -6.27 -16.83 16.23
C GLY A 565 -5.10 -17.07 17.16
N GLN A 566 -3.89 -16.70 16.76
CA GLN A 566 -2.71 -16.84 17.61
C GLN A 566 -2.57 -15.67 18.57
N PRO A 567 -1.98 -15.87 19.77
CA PRO A 567 -1.73 -14.72 20.66
C PRO A 567 -0.84 -13.69 19.96
N SER A 568 -1.23 -12.42 20.03
CA SER A 568 -0.48 -11.35 19.39
C SER A 568 0.76 -10.98 20.20
N THR A 569 1.89 -10.80 19.51
CA THR A 569 3.12 -10.25 20.08
C THR A 569 3.46 -8.90 19.45
N ALA A 570 2.45 -8.18 18.97
CA ALA A 570 2.62 -6.87 18.37
C ALA A 570 3.14 -5.87 19.41
N GLU A 571 3.68 -4.77 18.91
CA GLU A 571 4.32 -3.77 19.77
C GLU A 571 3.37 -3.22 20.83
N ASP A 572 2.11 -2.93 20.47
CA ASP A 572 1.12 -2.39 21.41
C ASP A 572 0.82 -3.39 22.54
N VAL A 573 0.74 -4.68 22.21
CA VAL A 573 0.51 -5.73 23.19
C VAL A 573 1.69 -5.82 24.15
N LEU A 574 2.91 -5.85 23.61
CA LEU A 574 4.11 -5.95 24.45
C LEU A 574 4.31 -4.71 25.31
N GLN A 575 3.94 -3.53 24.81
CA GLN A 575 4.03 -2.30 25.60
C GLN A 575 3.10 -2.37 26.80
N GLU A 576 1.87 -2.86 26.62
CA GLU A 576 0.94 -3.00 27.71
C GLU A 576 1.43 -4.05 28.73
N LEU A 577 1.95 -5.18 28.23
CA LEU A 577 2.49 -6.22 29.10
C LEU A 577 3.75 -5.76 29.85
N SER A 578 4.53 -4.85 29.26
CA SER A 578 5.79 -4.37 29.88
C SER A 578 5.55 -3.58 31.15
N GLU A 579 4.34 -3.08 31.36
CA GLU A 579 4.03 -2.36 32.60
C GLU A 579 4.11 -3.28 33.83
N ASN A 580 3.85 -4.58 33.65
CA ASN A 580 3.81 -5.54 34.77
C ASN A 580 4.78 -6.71 34.64
N TYR A 581 5.45 -6.86 33.49
CA TYR A 581 6.33 -8.01 33.26
C TYR A 581 7.65 -7.54 32.63
N GLU A 582 8.74 -8.14 33.07
CA GLU A 582 10.08 -7.75 32.62
C GLU A 582 10.41 -8.23 31.20
N LEU A 583 10.05 -9.46 30.86
CA LEU A 583 10.44 -10.02 29.57
C LEU A 583 9.86 -9.23 28.37
N PRO A 584 8.58 -8.84 28.37
CA PRO A 584 8.09 -7.99 27.26
C PRO A 584 8.88 -6.69 27.09
N LYS A 585 9.32 -6.08 28.18
CA LYS A 585 10.15 -4.87 28.13
C LYS A 585 11.48 -5.14 27.42
N ILE A 586 12.13 -6.26 27.78
CA ILE A 586 13.40 -6.67 27.17
C ILE A 586 13.19 -6.94 25.66
N ILE A 587 12.11 -7.61 25.32
CA ILE A 587 11.81 -7.91 23.90
C ILE A 587 11.61 -6.61 23.11
N LEU A 588 10.91 -5.62 23.67
CA LEU A 588 10.71 -4.34 23.00
C LEU A 588 12.04 -3.61 22.80
N GLU A 589 12.91 -3.59 23.81
CA GLU A 589 14.22 -2.97 23.68
C GLU A 589 15.03 -3.67 22.58
N HIS A 590 15.02 -4.99 22.57
CA HIS A 590 15.73 -5.77 21.56
C HIS A 590 15.19 -5.45 20.15
N ARG A 591 13.87 -5.36 19.99
CA ARG A 591 13.26 -5.01 18.70
C ARG A 591 13.72 -3.65 18.21
N THR A 592 13.75 -2.66 19.11
CA THR A 592 14.18 -1.31 18.76
C THR A 592 15.62 -1.32 18.25
N LEU A 593 16.52 -2.00 18.97
CA LEU A 593 17.92 -2.08 18.59
C LEU A 593 18.10 -2.88 17.29
N SER A 594 17.35 -3.95 17.13
CA SER A 594 17.43 -4.78 15.93
C SER A 594 17.02 -3.97 14.70
N LYS A 595 15.98 -3.23 14.81
CA LYS A 595 15.51 -2.36 13.72
C LYS A 595 16.55 -1.29 13.35
N UNK A 596 17.00 -0.72 14.26
CA UNK A 596 17.98 0.23 14.11
C UNK A 596 19.17 -0.25 13.47
N LYS A 597 19.55 -1.49 13.78
CA LYS A 597 20.74 -2.13 13.23
C LYS A 597 20.52 -2.58 11.80
N SER A 598 19.47 -3.37 11.57
CA SER A 598 19.21 -3.95 10.25
C SER A 598 18.82 -2.91 9.21
N THR A 599 18.13 -1.85 9.62
CA THR A 599 17.62 -0.83 8.68
C THR A 599 18.67 0.23 8.38
N TYR A 600 19.49 0.60 9.35
CA TYR A 600 20.40 1.75 9.20
C TYR A 600 21.86 1.42 9.33
N THR A 601 22.31 0.91 10.48
CA THR A 601 23.75 0.79 10.70
C THR A 601 24.40 -0.28 9.82
N GLU A 602 23.65 -1.30 9.40
CA GLU A 602 24.15 -2.30 8.46
C GLU A 602 23.93 -1.89 6.99
N LYS A 603 22.78 -1.28 6.70
CA LYS A 603 22.42 -0.98 5.30
C LYS A 603 23.12 0.26 4.76
N LEU A 604 23.18 1.35 5.55
CA LEU A 604 23.71 2.61 5.05
C LEU A 604 25.16 2.50 4.54
N PRO A 605 26.06 1.81 5.25
CA PRO A 605 27.42 1.67 4.71
C PRO A 605 27.46 0.99 3.34
N ASN A 606 26.57 0.05 3.09
CA ASN A 606 26.52 -0.67 1.81
C ASN A 606 25.89 0.16 0.69
N GLN A 607 25.22 1.26 1.03
CA GLN A 607 24.60 2.16 0.05
C GLN A 607 25.52 3.30 -0.37
N ILE A 608 26.68 3.43 0.26
CA ILE A 608 27.66 4.46 -0.11
C ILE A 608 28.20 4.14 -1.51
N SER A 609 28.12 5.11 -2.40
CA SER A 609 28.65 4.95 -3.76
C SER A 609 30.18 4.85 -3.72
N SER A 610 30.71 3.82 -4.38
CA SER A 610 32.17 3.68 -4.49
C SER A 610 32.80 4.79 -5.33
N LYS A 611 32.02 5.43 -6.19
CA LYS A 611 32.50 6.51 -7.06
C LYS A 611 32.57 7.85 -6.34
N THR A 612 31.62 8.14 -5.46
CA THR A 612 31.51 9.46 -4.83
C THR A 612 31.80 9.46 -3.34
N GLY A 613 31.72 8.33 -2.68
CA GLY A 613 31.84 8.24 -1.23
C GLY A 613 30.62 8.77 -0.48
N ARG A 614 29.54 9.01 -1.19
CA ARG A 614 28.32 9.59 -0.62
C ARG A 614 27.13 8.65 -0.86
N ILE A 615 26.04 8.89 -0.13
CA ILE A 615 24.79 8.18 -0.33
C ILE A 615 23.88 9.01 -1.24
N HIS A 616 23.31 8.36 -2.25
CA HIS A 616 22.45 9.00 -3.24
C HIS A 616 21.04 8.41 -3.13
N THR A 617 20.23 8.99 -2.27
CA THR A 617 18.86 8.54 -2.09
C THR A 617 18.02 8.86 -3.34
N SER A 618 16.84 8.23 -3.44
CA SER A 618 15.85 8.58 -4.46
C SER A 618 14.69 9.27 -3.78
N TYR A 619 14.36 10.47 -4.22
CA TYR A 619 13.16 11.17 -3.74
C TYR A 619 12.01 10.86 -4.67
N HIS A 620 10.88 10.50 -4.08
CA HIS A 620 9.68 10.15 -4.83
C HIS A 620 8.67 11.28 -4.74
N GLN A 621 8.47 11.94 -5.87
CA GLN A 621 7.60 13.09 -5.97
C GLN A 621 6.14 12.70 -6.12
N ALA A 622 5.84 11.48 -6.52
CA ALA A 622 4.50 11.03 -6.88
C ALA A 622 4.02 9.86 -6.03
N ASN A 623 4.47 9.80 -4.77
CA ASN A 623 4.25 8.60 -3.96
C ASN A 623 3.23 8.79 -2.84
N THR A 624 3.18 9.96 -2.19
CA THR A 624 2.30 10.18 -1.04
C THR A 624 0.97 10.79 -1.47
N ALA A 625 -0.06 10.58 -0.67
CA ALA A 625 -1.39 11.11 -0.97
C ALA A 625 -1.47 12.63 -0.82
N THR A 626 -0.59 13.23 0.00
CA THR A 626 -0.73 14.62 0.45
C THR A 626 0.17 15.62 -0.25
N GLY A 627 1.08 15.18 -1.10
CA GLY A 627 2.05 16.08 -1.72
C GLY A 627 3.43 16.05 -1.08
N ARG A 628 3.60 15.34 0.03
CA ARG A 628 4.90 15.19 0.65
C ARG A 628 5.82 14.35 -0.22
N LEU A 629 7.11 14.65 -0.14
CA LEU A 629 8.13 13.79 -0.73
C LEU A 629 8.35 12.57 0.16
N SER A 630 8.63 11.44 -0.47
CA SER A 630 9.16 10.28 0.25
C SER A 630 10.53 9.98 -0.33
N SER A 631 11.24 9.05 0.29
CA SER A 631 12.55 8.67 -0.21
C SER A 631 12.76 7.17 -0.03
N SER A 632 13.69 6.65 -0.80
CA SER A 632 14.09 5.24 -0.68
C SER A 632 15.58 5.12 -0.97
N THR A 633 16.17 4.09 -0.42
CA THR A 633 17.57 3.74 -0.62
C THR A 633 18.50 4.91 -0.28
N PRO A 634 18.44 5.44 0.96
CA PRO A 634 17.61 5.07 2.11
C PRO A 634 16.36 5.93 2.32
N UNK A 635 15.46 5.67 3.08
CA UNK A 635 14.40 6.22 3.46
C UNK A 635 14.69 7.10 4.52
N LEU A 636 14.95 8.19 4.25
CA LEU A 636 15.38 9.20 5.20
C LEU A 636 14.28 9.63 6.17
N GLN A 637 13.06 9.63 5.71
CA GLN A 637 11.91 10.05 6.51
C GLN A 637 11.64 9.11 7.67
N ASN A 638 12.12 7.88 7.60
CA ASN A 638 11.86 6.86 8.62
C ASN A 638 12.89 6.87 9.76
N ILE A 639 13.96 7.65 9.67
CA ILE A 639 14.96 7.75 10.75
C ILE A 639 14.32 8.42 11.96
N PRO A 640 14.28 7.77 13.15
CA PRO A 640 13.57 8.35 14.30
C PRO A 640 14.20 9.67 14.73
N ILE A 641 13.43 10.57 15.18
CA ILE A 641 13.87 11.90 15.63
C ILE A 641 14.04 11.96 17.13
N UNK A 642 13.23 11.41 17.70
CA UNK A 642 13.13 11.56 19.10
C UNK A 642 13.90 10.63 19.91
N THR A 643 14.33 9.57 19.26
CA THR A 643 15.04 8.55 20.05
C THR A 643 16.55 8.76 20.08
N ALA A 644 17.21 8.21 21.09
CA ALA A 644 18.68 8.26 21.18
C ALA A 644 19.32 7.52 20.01
N GLU A 645 18.75 6.41 19.61
CA GLU A 645 19.26 5.60 18.48
C GLU A 645 19.15 6.36 17.16
N GLY A 646 18.03 7.04 16.93
CA GLY A 646 17.85 7.84 15.73
C GLY A 646 18.82 9.02 15.69
N ARG A 647 19.04 9.66 16.82
CA ARG A 647 20.01 10.76 16.93
C ARG A 647 21.42 10.29 16.58
N ARG A 648 21.80 9.11 17.05
CA ARG A 648 23.12 8.55 16.75
C ARG A 648 23.28 8.27 15.25
N ILE A 649 22.22 7.80 14.60
CA ILE A 649 22.26 7.58 13.15
C ILE A 649 22.43 8.92 12.42
N ARG A 650 21.71 9.96 12.84
CA ARG A 650 21.82 11.29 12.22
C ARG A 650 23.21 11.91 12.45
N GLN A 651 23.92 11.51 13.51
CA GLN A 651 25.30 11.97 13.74
C GLN A 651 26.25 11.47 12.66
N ALA A 652 25.91 10.39 11.96
CA ALA A 652 26.72 9.86 10.86
C ALA A 652 26.52 10.61 9.54
N PHE A 653 25.53 11.49 9.45
CA PHE A 653 25.30 12.35 8.28
C PHE A 653 26.11 13.62 8.50
N ILE A 654 27.24 13.72 7.81
CA ILE A 654 28.29 14.71 8.08
C ILE A 654 28.55 15.60 6.87
N ALA A 655 29.31 16.68 7.09
CA ALA A 655 29.79 17.55 6.04
C ALA A 655 31.27 17.29 5.81
N PRO A 656 31.72 17.52 4.58
CA PRO A 656 33.19 17.42 4.34
C PRO A 656 33.95 18.53 5.01
N UNK A 657 35.11 18.45 5.13
CA UNK A 657 35.90 19.34 5.68
C UNK A 657 35.76 20.67 5.06
N GLY A 658 35.73 21.56 5.82
CA GLY A 658 35.55 22.96 5.50
C GLY A 658 34.08 23.32 5.26
N TYR A 659 33.19 22.39 5.49
CA TYR A 659 31.77 22.59 5.34
C TYR A 659 31.03 22.22 6.62
N SER A 660 29.82 22.72 6.76
CA SER A 660 28.93 22.45 7.89
C SER A 660 27.58 21.99 7.36
N ILE A 661 26.85 21.29 8.22
CA ILE A 661 25.45 20.97 7.95
C ILE A 661 24.60 22.12 8.50
N LEU A 662 23.70 22.62 7.66
CA LEU A 662 22.71 23.63 8.07
C LEU A 662 21.34 23.01 7.87
N ALA A 663 20.60 22.89 8.97
CA ALA A 663 19.24 22.35 8.94
C ALA A 663 18.26 23.47 9.28
N ALA A 664 17.19 23.56 8.52
CA ALA A 664 16.16 24.60 8.71
C ALA A 664 14.80 23.96 8.56
N ASP A 665 13.93 24.21 9.55
CA ASP A 665 12.60 23.62 9.49
C ASP A 665 11.49 24.63 9.82
N UNK A 666 10.39 24.60 9.27
CA UNK A 666 9.26 25.29 9.43
C UNK A 666 8.70 24.95 10.73
N SER A 667 8.67 25.76 11.68
CA SER A 667 8.23 25.62 13.06
C SER A 667 6.72 25.63 13.16
N GLN A 668 6.14 24.57 13.68
CA GLN A 668 4.70 24.47 13.93
C GLN A 668 3.91 24.79 12.66
N ILE A 669 4.37 24.33 11.53
CA ILE A 669 3.81 24.74 10.24
C ILE A 669 2.35 24.33 10.08
N GLU A 670 1.98 23.12 10.54
CA GLU A 670 0.60 22.66 10.38
C GLU A 670 -0.38 23.47 11.23
N LEU A 671 0.00 23.84 12.45
CA LEU A 671 -0.82 24.70 13.30
C LEU A 671 -0.97 26.09 12.71
N ARG A 672 0.11 26.64 12.16
CA ARG A 672 0.08 27.93 11.49
C ARG A 672 -0.86 27.90 10.28
N ILE A 673 -0.86 26.82 9.56
CA ILE A 673 -1.78 26.62 8.43
C ILE A 673 -3.21 26.51 8.93
N MET A 674 -3.45 25.84 10.03
CA MET A 674 -4.77 25.81 10.66
C MET A 674 -5.24 27.22 11.00
N ALA A 675 -4.38 28.07 11.56
CA ALA A 675 -4.69 29.45 11.81
C ALA A 675 -5.05 30.21 10.53
N UNK A 676 -4.26 29.93 9.56
CA UNK A 676 -4.43 30.58 8.34
C UNK A 676 -5.63 30.16 7.59
N UNK A 677 -6.03 28.88 7.69
CA UNK A 677 -7.11 28.31 7.07
C UNK A 677 -8.36 28.61 7.73
N SER A 678 -8.46 28.51 9.06
CA SER A 678 -9.63 28.82 9.89
C SER A 678 -9.94 30.33 10.04
N LYS A 679 -8.92 31.15 9.92
CA LYS A 679 -9.00 32.59 10.17
C LYS A 679 -9.43 32.92 11.61
N ASP A 680 -9.12 32.04 12.55
CA ASP A 680 -9.49 32.22 13.96
C ASP A 680 -8.63 33.30 14.58
N LYS A 681 -9.26 34.37 15.02
CA LYS A 681 -8.58 35.56 15.57
C LYS A 681 -7.71 35.25 16.77
N UNK A 682 -8.15 34.39 17.51
CA UNK A 682 -7.50 34.06 18.66
C UNK A 682 -6.28 33.36 18.41
N LEU A 683 -6.40 32.42 17.49
CA LEU A 683 -5.23 31.58 17.08
C LEU A 683 -4.21 32.41 16.29
N LEU A 684 -4.68 33.22 15.38
CA LEU A 684 -3.81 34.14 14.64
C LEU A 684 -3.00 35.02 15.59
N LYS A 685 -3.68 35.61 16.58
CA LYS A 685 -3.04 36.47 17.58
C LYS A 685 -1.99 35.71 18.37
N ALA A 686 -2.26 34.44 18.71
CA ALA A 686 -1.31 33.59 19.44
C ALA A 686 0.00 33.43 18.66
N PHE A 687 -0.09 33.26 17.34
CA PHE A 687 1.09 33.10 16.49
C PHE A 687 1.83 34.42 16.26
N LEU A 688 1.16 35.54 16.41
CA LEU A 688 1.82 36.85 16.28
C LEU A 688 2.57 37.25 17.55
N SER A 689 2.31 36.58 18.67
CA SER A 689 3.03 36.81 19.92
C SER A 689 4.35 36.07 19.89
N ASN A 690 5.30 36.44 20.71
CA ASN A 690 6.60 35.80 20.80
C ASN A 690 6.61 34.65 21.78
N HIS A 691 5.42 34.23 22.22
CA HIS A 691 5.30 33.10 23.17
C HIS A 691 5.17 31.76 22.50
N ASP A 692 5.56 30.72 23.21
CA ASP A 692 5.36 29.34 22.80
C ASP A 692 3.85 29.08 22.56
N ILE A 693 3.52 28.52 21.42
CA ILE A 693 2.10 28.32 21.02
C ILE A 693 1.35 27.41 22.00
N HIS A 694 2.00 26.37 22.52
CA HIS A 694 1.34 25.46 23.44
C HIS A 694 1.07 26.11 24.79
N SER A 695 2.01 26.90 25.29
CA SER A 695 1.81 27.67 26.50
C SER A 695 0.72 28.73 26.30
N LYS A 696 0.71 29.38 25.15
CA LYS A 696 -0.33 30.38 24.82
C LYS A 696 -1.71 29.75 24.73
N THR A 697 -1.79 28.55 24.12
CA THR A 697 -3.07 27.81 24.06
C THR A 697 -3.55 27.47 25.48
N ALA A 698 -2.68 26.97 26.35
CA ALA A 698 -3.05 26.64 27.72
C ALA A 698 -3.54 27.89 28.47
N ALA A 699 -2.83 29.01 28.30
CA ALA A 699 -3.23 30.27 28.95
C ALA A 699 -4.59 30.73 28.49
N GLU A 700 -4.88 30.68 27.19
CA GLU A 700 -6.16 31.08 26.62
C GLU A 700 -7.31 30.13 27.07
N VAL A 701 -7.07 28.82 26.98
CA VAL A 701 -8.11 27.84 27.31
C VAL A 701 -8.46 27.89 28.80
N LEU A 702 -7.47 28.05 29.66
CA LEU A 702 -7.66 27.98 31.09
C LEU A 702 -7.89 29.37 31.72
N UNK A 703 -7.53 30.37 30.73
CA UNK A 703 -7.83 31.63 31.24
C UNK A 703 -6.96 32.03 32.36
N ILE A 704 -5.69 31.71 32.21
CA ILE A 704 -4.63 32.13 33.16
C ILE A 704 -3.53 32.90 32.43
N GLU A 705 -2.66 33.54 33.22
CA GLU A 705 -1.50 34.25 32.64
C GLU A 705 -0.52 33.22 32.10
N ILE A 706 0.14 33.56 30.97
CA ILE A 706 1.05 32.63 30.31
C ILE A 706 2.21 32.26 31.21
N ASP A 707 2.68 33.15 32.06
CA ASP A 707 3.78 32.85 32.97
C ASP A 707 3.40 31.84 34.06
N ASN A 708 2.10 31.66 34.28
CA ASN A 708 1.58 30.72 35.29
C ASN A 708 1.24 29.34 34.71
N VAL A 709 1.46 29.10 33.42
CA VAL A 709 1.19 27.82 32.80
C VAL A 709 2.22 26.79 33.28
N THR A 710 1.72 25.68 33.79
CA THR A 710 2.59 24.57 34.25
C THR A 710 2.98 23.65 33.09
N UNK A 711 3.76 22.99 33.26
CA UNK A 711 4.20 22.04 32.36
C UNK A 711 3.23 21.07 31.92
N GLU A 712 2.52 20.56 32.97
CA GLU A 712 1.43 19.66 32.67
C GLU A 712 0.35 20.34 31.83
N GLN A 713 0.05 21.55 32.16
CA GLN A 713 -0.94 22.33 31.38
C GLN A 713 -0.47 22.53 29.94
N ARG A 714 0.81 22.81 29.77
CA ARG A 714 1.39 22.94 28.43
C ARG A 714 1.32 21.59 27.67
N ARG A 715 1.58 20.50 28.37
CA ARG A 715 1.52 19.17 27.76
C ARG A 715 0.10 18.85 27.25
N TRP A 716 -0.92 19.18 28.04
CA TRP A 716 -2.30 19.01 27.63
C TRP A 716 -2.61 19.84 26.37
N ALA A 717 -2.15 21.10 26.37
CA ALA A 717 -2.38 22.01 25.24
C ALA A 717 -1.66 21.48 23.99
N LYS A 718 -0.45 20.98 24.14
CA LYS A 718 0.30 20.38 23.02
C LYS A 718 -0.45 19.17 22.46
N ALA A 719 -0.96 18.32 23.34
CA ALA A 719 -1.69 17.12 22.90
C ALA A 719 -2.94 17.50 22.13
N ILE A 720 -3.72 18.50 22.59
CA ILE A 720 -4.93 18.90 21.89
C ILE A 720 -4.61 19.65 20.59
N ASN A 721 -3.59 20.47 20.57
CA ASN A 721 -3.20 21.19 19.34
C ASN A 721 -2.86 20.22 18.21
N PHE A 722 -2.11 19.17 18.52
CA PHE A 722 -1.77 18.15 17.51
C PHE A 722 -2.92 17.18 17.28
N GLY A 723 -3.59 16.78 18.34
CA GLY A 723 -4.65 15.78 18.24
C GLY A 723 -5.82 16.21 17.36
N LEU A 724 -6.18 17.49 17.44
CA LEU A 724 -7.30 18.02 16.64
C LEU A 724 -7.00 17.95 15.14
N MET A 725 -5.75 18.18 14.74
CA MET A 725 -5.39 18.12 13.34
C MET A 725 -5.52 16.70 12.79
N TYR A 726 -5.42 15.70 13.66
CA TYR A 726 -5.54 14.29 13.27
C TYR A 726 -6.91 13.71 13.64
N GLY A 727 -7.86 14.58 14.05
CA GLY A 727 -9.21 14.16 14.37
C GLY A 727 -9.35 13.34 15.65
N MET A 728 -8.48 13.59 16.62
CA MET A 728 -8.46 12.84 17.87
C MET A 728 -9.78 13.02 18.63
N SER A 729 -10.30 11.91 19.16
CA SER A 729 -11.51 11.91 20.00
C SER A 729 -11.17 12.27 21.45
N ALA A 730 -12.21 12.51 22.25
CA ALA A 730 -12.05 12.73 23.69
C ALA A 730 -11.42 11.50 24.35
N PHE A 731 -11.80 10.30 23.92
CA PHE A 731 -11.20 9.07 24.43
C PHE A 731 -9.69 9.01 24.11
N GLY A 732 -9.31 9.31 22.88
CA GLY A 732 -7.91 9.33 22.47
C GLY A 732 -7.09 10.37 23.21
N LEU A 733 -7.63 11.58 23.37
CA LEU A 733 -6.96 12.62 24.13
C LEU A 733 -6.78 12.22 25.59
N GLY A 734 -7.83 11.69 26.22
CA GLY A 734 -7.78 11.27 27.61
C GLY A 734 -6.73 10.18 27.83
N LYS A 735 -6.66 9.21 26.92
CA LYS A 735 -5.65 8.15 26.99
C LYS A 735 -4.24 8.71 26.87
N GLN A 736 -4.04 9.67 25.99
CA GLN A 736 -2.71 10.25 25.75
C GLN A 736 -2.22 11.05 26.95
N ILE A 737 -3.09 11.82 27.59
CA ILE A 737 -2.67 12.68 28.71
C ILE A 737 -3.03 12.14 30.09
N GLY A 738 -3.62 10.95 30.17
CA GLY A 738 -3.84 10.25 31.41
C GLY A 738 -5.04 10.73 32.21
N ILE A 739 -6.12 11.17 31.54
CA ILE A 739 -7.34 11.64 32.17
C ILE A 739 -8.55 10.88 31.61
N GLY A 740 -9.70 10.99 32.30
CA GLY A 740 -10.92 10.36 31.86
C GLY A 740 -11.51 11.01 30.61
N ARG A 741 -12.37 10.27 29.92
CA ARG A 741 -13.01 10.73 28.69
C ARG A 741 -13.82 12.02 28.93
N ASN A 742 -14.56 12.11 30.05
CA ASN A 742 -15.38 13.28 30.34
C ASN A 742 -14.54 14.52 30.57
N GLN A 743 -13.42 14.37 31.28
CA GLN A 743 -12.50 15.47 31.54
C GLN A 743 -11.86 15.94 30.25
N ALA A 744 -11.49 14.99 29.39
CA ALA A 744 -10.91 15.29 28.07
C ALA A 744 -11.94 16.03 27.20
N GLN A 745 -13.20 15.59 27.22
CA GLN A 745 -14.26 16.25 26.45
C GLN A 745 -14.48 17.69 26.95
N ASP A 746 -14.44 17.92 28.25
CA ASP A 746 -14.55 19.24 28.82
C ASP A 746 -13.42 20.13 28.29
N TYR A 747 -12.22 19.63 28.26
CA TYR A 747 -11.06 20.37 27.76
C TYR A 747 -11.21 20.70 26.26
N ILE A 748 -11.67 19.74 25.47
CA ILE A 748 -11.95 19.98 24.04
C ILE A 748 -13.01 21.05 23.87
N ASP A 749 -14.08 21.02 24.67
CA ASP A 749 -15.14 22.02 24.60
C ASP A 749 -14.62 23.43 24.97
N LEU A 750 -13.76 23.52 25.99
CA LEU A 750 -13.11 24.78 26.36
C LEU A 750 -12.23 25.29 25.20
N TYR A 751 -11.46 24.41 24.59
CA TYR A 751 -10.59 24.75 23.46
C TYR A 751 -11.43 25.40 22.35
N PHE A 752 -12.51 24.75 21.94
CA PHE A 752 -13.34 25.25 20.84
C PHE A 752 -14.13 26.47 21.23
N SER A 753 -14.39 26.69 22.53
CA SER A 753 -15.03 27.93 22.99
C SER A 753 -14.09 29.14 22.82
N LYS A 754 -12.76 28.87 22.94
CA LYS A 754 -11.76 29.93 22.76
C LYS A 754 -11.34 30.10 21.30
N TYR A 755 -11.44 29.00 20.51
CA TYR A 755 -11.09 28.99 19.11
C TYR A 755 -12.27 28.51 18.25
N PRO A 756 -13.38 29.26 18.24
CA PRO A 756 -14.60 28.80 17.57
C PRO A 756 -14.48 28.68 16.06
N ASP A 757 -13.60 29.50 15.44
CA ASP A 757 -13.42 29.43 13.99
C ASP A 757 -12.66 28.16 13.54
N VAL A 758 -11.87 27.56 14.43
CA VAL A 758 -11.22 26.30 14.14
C VAL A 758 -12.28 25.20 13.97
N ARG A 759 -13.27 25.16 14.90
CA ARG A 759 -14.37 24.20 14.80
C ARG A 759 -15.18 24.42 13.52
N SER A 760 -15.50 25.68 13.24
CA SER A 760 -16.26 26.07 12.05
C SER A 760 -15.52 25.65 10.78
N PHE A 761 -14.21 25.85 10.74
CA PHE A 761 -13.37 25.43 9.60
C PHE A 761 -13.41 23.92 9.40
N MET A 762 -13.30 23.17 10.50
CA MET A 762 -13.32 21.69 10.43
C MET A 762 -14.66 21.20 9.86
N ASP A 763 -15.78 21.79 10.34
CA ASP A 763 -17.10 21.38 9.87
C ASP A 763 -17.32 21.76 8.41
N LYS A 764 -16.90 22.96 8.00
CA LYS A 764 -17.02 23.40 6.61
C LYS A 764 -16.15 22.54 5.68
N THR A 765 -14.99 22.14 6.15
CA THR A 765 -14.08 21.28 5.36
C THR A 765 -14.73 19.93 5.09
N LYS A 766 -15.39 19.33 6.10
CA LYS A 766 -16.11 18.07 5.92
C LYS A 766 -17.22 18.23 4.89
N ILE A 767 -17.95 19.34 4.93
CA ILE A 767 -19.04 19.60 3.98
C ILE A 767 -18.49 19.72 2.56
N LYS A 768 -17.41 20.47 2.37
CA LYS A 768 -16.77 20.62 1.06
C LYS A 768 -16.28 19.27 0.52
N ALA A 769 -15.71 18.44 1.39
CA ALA A 769 -15.25 17.12 1.01
C ALA A 769 -16.41 16.26 0.51
N ARG A 770 -17.55 16.31 1.20
CA ARG A 770 -18.75 15.56 0.78
C ARG A 770 -19.28 16.04 -0.55
N GLU A 771 -19.30 17.33 -0.79
CA GLU A 771 -19.85 17.94 -2.00
C GLU A 771 -18.95 17.70 -3.21
N ASN A 772 -17.65 17.86 -3.04
CA ASN A 772 -16.69 17.85 -4.15
C ASN A 772 -15.95 16.53 -4.31
N GLY A 773 -15.91 15.71 -3.26
CA GLY A 773 -15.12 14.47 -3.28
C GLY A 773 -13.65 14.69 -2.99
N PHE A 774 -13.23 15.94 -2.81
CA PHE A 774 -11.84 16.29 -2.49
C PHE A 774 -11.78 17.57 -1.67
N ILE A 775 -10.61 17.78 -1.08
CA ILE A 775 -10.26 19.01 -0.36
C ILE A 775 -9.04 19.61 -1.05
N GLU A 776 -8.92 20.93 -1.03
CA GLU A 776 -7.77 21.61 -1.63
C GLU A 776 -6.81 22.11 -0.55
N THR A 777 -5.52 22.09 -0.87
CA THR A 777 -4.51 22.81 -0.08
C THR A 777 -4.59 24.30 -0.40
N LEU A 778 -3.78 25.09 0.31
CA LEU A 778 -3.66 26.53 0.05
C LEU A 778 -3.26 26.85 -1.40
N PHE A 779 -2.57 25.91 -2.06
CA PHE A 779 -2.08 26.10 -3.41
C PHE A 779 -2.93 25.39 -4.46
N GLY A 780 -4.08 24.85 -4.06
CA GLY A 780 -4.98 24.23 -5.00
C GLY A 780 -4.73 22.76 -5.28
N ARG A 781 -3.80 22.16 -4.56
CA ARG A 781 -3.59 20.70 -4.69
C ARG A 781 -4.83 19.97 -4.20
N ARG A 782 -5.35 19.05 -4.98
CA ARG A 782 -6.55 18.31 -4.62
C ARG A 782 -6.18 17.02 -3.89
N LEU A 783 -6.88 16.80 -2.77
CA LEU A 783 -6.69 15.64 -1.92
C LEU A 783 -8.02 14.92 -1.85
N TYR A 784 -8.13 13.81 -2.57
CA TYR A 784 -9.41 13.11 -2.78
C TYR A 784 -9.75 12.22 -1.60
N UNK A 785 -10.87 12.23 -0.95
CA UNK A 785 -11.31 11.60 -0.11
C UNK A 785 -12.27 10.78 -0.51
N PRO A 786 -12.19 9.49 -1.27
CA PRO A 786 -13.25 8.68 -1.89
C PRO A 786 -14.27 8.10 -0.92
N ASP A 787 -13.91 7.90 0.34
CA ASP A 787 -14.82 7.31 1.33
C ASP A 787 -15.61 8.34 2.12
N ILE A 788 -15.57 9.62 1.74
CA ILE A 788 -16.18 10.68 2.54
C ILE A 788 -17.71 10.55 2.63
N ASN A 789 -18.33 9.91 1.64
CA ASN A 789 -19.77 9.68 1.63
C ASN A 789 -20.14 8.23 1.90
N SER A 790 -19.21 7.45 2.43
CA SER A 790 -19.46 6.04 2.73
C SER A 790 -20.53 5.88 3.81
N LYS A 791 -21.39 4.88 3.65
CA LYS A 791 -22.37 4.52 4.67
C LYS A 791 -21.76 3.72 5.80
N ASN A 792 -20.55 3.19 5.58
CA ASN A 792 -19.79 2.50 6.62
C ASN A 792 -19.22 3.55 7.58
N ALA A 793 -19.63 3.49 8.85
CA ALA A 793 -19.27 4.50 9.84
C ALA A 793 -17.76 4.61 10.07
N LEU A 794 -17.05 3.51 10.06
CA LEU A 794 -15.60 3.51 10.24
C LEU A 794 -14.89 4.22 9.08
N LYS A 795 -15.32 3.90 7.87
CA LYS A 795 -14.79 4.58 6.66
C LYS A 795 -15.13 6.06 6.63
N UNK A 796 -16.20 6.47 6.92
CA UNK A 796 -16.69 7.75 7.00
C UNK A 796 -15.97 8.54 7.97
N ASN A 797 -15.77 7.95 9.11
CA ASN A 797 -15.00 8.65 10.15
C ASN A 797 -13.54 8.83 9.77
N TYR A 798 -12.92 7.80 9.20
CA TYR A 798 -11.53 7.89 8.76
C TYR A 798 -11.38 8.93 7.65
N ALA A 799 -12.31 8.95 6.70
CA ALA A 799 -12.28 9.93 5.60
C ALA A 799 -12.47 11.35 6.13
N GLU A 800 -13.32 11.54 7.14
CA GLU A 800 -13.51 12.85 7.76
C GLU A 800 -12.25 13.35 8.45
N ARG A 801 -11.56 12.45 9.17
CA ARG A 801 -10.29 12.81 9.80
C ARG A 801 -9.25 13.17 8.76
N SER A 802 -9.18 12.38 7.69
CA SER A 802 -8.26 12.66 6.58
C SER A 802 -8.57 14.00 5.91
N ALA A 803 -9.86 14.33 5.75
CA ALA A 803 -10.27 15.59 5.14
C ALA A 803 -9.85 16.79 5.98
N ILE A 804 -9.86 16.67 7.29
CA ILE A 804 -9.41 17.73 8.19
C ILE A 804 -7.90 17.87 8.16
N ASN A 805 -7.20 16.75 8.23
CA ASN A 805 -5.73 16.73 8.28
C ASN A 805 -5.09 17.08 6.93
N ALA A 806 -5.71 16.67 5.83
CA ALA A 806 -5.10 16.77 4.51
C ALA A 806 -4.74 18.20 4.10
N PRO A 807 -5.60 19.21 4.31
CA PRO A 807 -5.21 20.56 3.93
C PRO A 807 -4.00 21.08 4.70
N MET A 808 -3.86 20.72 5.97
CA MET A 808 -2.71 21.12 6.78
C MET A 808 -1.43 20.45 6.30
N GLN A 809 -1.47 19.13 6.19
CA GLN A 809 -0.29 18.36 5.78
C GLN A 809 0.08 18.67 4.32
N GLY A 810 -0.92 18.74 3.45
CA GLY A 810 -0.68 19.04 2.04
C GLY A 810 -0.19 20.46 1.80
N SER A 811 -0.75 21.43 2.53
CA SER A 811 -0.27 22.81 2.41
C SER A 811 1.15 22.95 2.96
N ALA A 812 1.49 22.24 4.03
CA ALA A 812 2.86 22.23 4.56
C ALA A 812 3.82 21.67 3.52
N ALA A 813 3.43 20.60 2.82
CA ALA A 813 4.24 20.02 1.75
C ALA A 813 4.45 21.03 0.62
N ASP A 814 3.39 21.73 0.24
CA ASP A 814 3.48 22.75 -0.82
C ASP A 814 4.41 23.89 -0.39
N ILE A 815 4.33 24.30 0.88
CA ILE A 815 5.18 25.39 1.41
C ILE A 815 6.65 24.97 1.37
N ILE A 816 6.98 23.79 1.82
CA ILE A 816 8.38 23.35 1.80
C ILE A 816 8.89 23.23 0.35
N LYS A 817 8.06 22.79 -0.57
CA LYS A 817 8.41 22.80 -1.99
C LYS A 817 8.64 24.19 -2.54
N UNK A 818 7.90 25.02 -2.22
CA UNK A 818 8.01 26.34 -2.55
C UNK A 818 9.20 26.92 -1.98
N ALA A 819 9.54 26.57 -0.79
CA ALA A 819 10.79 27.05 -0.20
C ALA A 819 12.01 26.46 -0.89
N MET A 820 11.98 25.18 -1.23
CA MET A 820 13.09 24.53 -1.94
C MET A 820 13.37 25.26 -3.27
N ILE A 821 12.34 25.63 -3.97
CA ILE A 821 12.47 26.30 -5.26
C ILE A 821 13.12 27.68 -5.05
N ASP A 822 12.67 28.44 -4.06
CA ASP A 822 13.21 29.77 -3.76
C ASP A 822 14.65 29.69 -3.27
N VAL A 823 14.97 28.73 -2.44
CA VAL A 823 16.32 28.50 -1.93
C VAL A 823 17.25 28.12 -3.09
N ASN A 824 16.81 27.29 -3.96
CA ASN A 824 17.58 26.95 -5.15
C ASN A 824 17.84 28.18 -6.04
N UNK A 825 16.91 28.82 -6.12
CA UNK A 825 16.94 29.97 -6.86
C UNK A 825 17.95 30.91 -6.33
N TRP A 826 17.98 31.11 -5.12
CA TRP A 826 18.95 31.96 -4.42
C TRP A 826 20.38 31.40 -4.53
N ILE A 827 20.55 30.12 -4.26
CA ILE A 827 21.87 29.48 -4.32
C ILE A 827 22.50 29.63 -5.72
N VAL A 828 21.73 29.43 -6.74
CA VAL A 828 22.19 29.49 -8.11
C VAL A 828 22.49 30.95 -8.51
N SER A 829 21.57 31.85 -8.29
CA SER A 829 21.71 33.24 -8.67
C SER A 829 22.77 34.02 -7.91
N UNK A 830 22.99 33.61 -6.76
CA UNK A 830 23.85 34.25 -5.93
C UNK A 830 25.16 33.60 -5.82
N UNK A 831 25.15 32.32 -6.35
CA UNK A 831 26.29 31.64 -6.23
C UNK A 831 26.75 31.42 -4.90
N VAL A 832 25.85 31.02 -4.14
CA VAL A 832 26.07 30.83 -2.72
C VAL A 832 26.87 29.54 -2.51
N PRO A 833 27.86 29.52 -1.63
CA PRO A 833 28.66 28.30 -1.41
C PRO A 833 27.88 27.31 -0.52
N ALA A 834 26.82 26.81 -1.03
CA ALA A 834 25.88 25.93 -0.35
C ALA A 834 25.17 25.06 -1.37
N ARG A 835 24.66 23.92 -0.91
CA ARG A 835 23.77 23.09 -1.72
C ARG A 835 22.78 22.35 -0.83
N ILE A 836 21.58 22.16 -1.35
CA ILE A 836 20.55 21.39 -0.68
C ILE A 836 20.92 19.93 -0.83
N ILE A 837 21.02 19.21 0.31
CA ILE A 837 21.40 17.80 0.28
C ILE A 837 20.28 16.87 0.74
N MET A 838 19.34 17.35 1.53
CA MET A 838 18.23 16.53 1.99
C MET A 838 16.98 17.38 2.20
N GLN A 839 15.85 16.74 2.06
CA GLN A 839 14.56 17.27 2.49
C GLN A 839 13.87 16.16 3.26
N VAL A 840 13.61 16.35 4.55
CA VAL A 840 13.06 15.33 5.44
C VAL A 840 11.98 15.97 6.30
N HIS A 841 10.76 15.47 6.21
CA HIS A 841 9.60 16.04 6.91
C HIS A 841 9.40 17.51 6.51
N ASP A 842 9.48 18.44 7.47
CA ASP A 842 9.32 19.89 7.21
C ASP A 842 10.66 20.60 7.21
N GLU A 843 11.77 19.85 7.05
CA GLU A 843 13.14 20.32 7.19
C GLU A 843 13.86 20.32 5.87
N LEU A 844 14.67 21.36 5.63
CA LEU A 844 15.63 21.46 4.54
C LEU A 844 17.01 21.38 5.14
N VAL A 845 17.82 20.50 4.56
CA VAL A 845 19.21 20.34 5.03
C VAL A 845 20.16 20.75 3.92
N UNK A 846 20.89 21.70 4.15
CA UNK A 846 21.79 22.25 3.29
C UNK A 846 23.14 21.94 3.81
N GLU A 847 24.18 21.73 2.85
CA GLU A 847 25.63 21.64 3.11
C GLU A 847 26.27 22.97 2.74
N VAL A 848 26.89 23.65 3.69
CA VAL A 848 27.33 25.05 3.50
C VAL A 848 28.81 25.18 3.88
N LYS A 849 29.49 26.09 3.19
CA LYS A 849 30.88 26.40 3.51
C LYS A 849 30.94 26.99 4.91
N SER A 850 31.85 26.47 5.77
CA SER A 850 31.85 26.80 7.20
C SER A 850 32.13 28.28 7.47
N ASP A 851 33.02 28.90 6.69
CA ASP A 851 33.38 30.30 6.93
C ASP A 851 32.27 31.28 6.53
N ALA A 852 31.27 30.84 5.76
CA ALA A 852 30.13 31.64 5.38
C ALA A 852 28.83 31.14 6.02
N SER A 853 28.90 30.13 6.90
CA SER A 853 27.72 29.43 7.38
C SER A 853 26.72 30.30 8.13
N ASP A 854 27.21 31.28 8.95
CA ASP A 854 26.33 32.16 9.69
C ASP A 854 25.56 33.10 8.77
N ASP A 855 26.22 33.65 7.77
CA ASP A 855 25.56 34.52 6.77
C ASP A 855 24.55 33.74 5.95
N ILE A 856 24.89 32.54 5.54
CA ILE A 856 24.01 31.67 4.78
C ILE A 856 22.77 31.31 5.62
N LYS A 857 22.99 31.00 6.87
CA LYS A 857 21.90 30.69 7.80
C LYS A 857 20.91 31.85 7.89
N UNK A 858 21.28 32.79 7.98
CA UNK A 858 20.51 33.96 8.11
C UNK A 858 19.71 34.25 6.94
N ASP A 859 20.38 34.17 5.76
CA ASP A 859 19.70 34.36 4.48
C ASP A 859 18.68 33.26 4.23
N LEU A 860 19.06 32.06 4.52
CA LEU A 860 18.16 30.93 4.38
C LEU A 860 16.86 31.08 5.17
N UNK A 861 16.99 31.52 6.43
CA UNK A 861 15.89 31.77 7.25
C UNK A 861 14.96 32.71 6.67
N UNK A 862 15.48 33.64 6.03
CA UNK A 862 14.74 34.68 5.43
C UNK A 862 13.99 34.26 4.29
N ILE A 863 14.63 33.55 3.34
CA ILE A 863 14.07 33.06 2.10
C ILE A 863 12.95 32.06 2.39
N MET A 864 13.18 31.13 3.26
CA MET A 864 12.17 30.13 3.60
C MET A 864 10.93 30.76 4.25
N GLU A 865 11.15 31.77 5.11
CA GLU A 865 10.02 32.45 5.77
C GLU A 865 9.20 33.29 4.80
N SER A 866 9.81 33.77 3.74
CA SER A 866 9.12 34.63 2.77
C SER A 866 8.68 33.92 1.50
N SER A 867 8.83 32.58 1.43
CA SER A 867 8.47 31.84 0.23
C SER A 867 6.96 31.82 -0.02
N VAL A 868 6.16 32.00 1.03
CA VAL A 868 4.70 32.15 0.90
C VAL A 868 4.25 33.35 1.73
N ASP A 869 3.19 34.02 1.28
CA ASP A 869 2.61 35.17 1.97
C ASP A 869 1.33 34.71 2.66
N LEU A 870 1.42 34.52 3.97
CA LEU A 870 0.28 34.09 4.79
C LEU A 870 0.00 35.14 5.88
N ASP A 871 -1.22 35.19 6.37
CA ASP A 871 -1.60 36.04 7.50
C ASP A 871 -0.85 35.67 8.78
N VAL A 872 -0.36 34.44 8.85
CA VAL A 872 0.48 33.94 9.94
C VAL A 872 1.91 33.86 9.43
N PRO A 873 2.88 34.43 10.15
CA PRO A 873 4.27 34.35 9.67
C PRO A 873 4.83 32.94 9.74
N UNK A 874 5.52 32.34 8.82
CA UNK A 874 6.19 31.22 8.84
C UNK A 874 7.35 31.53 9.60
N VAL A 875 7.72 30.85 10.52
CA VAL A 875 8.93 30.97 11.32
C VAL A 875 9.81 29.75 11.07
N VAL A 876 11.07 30.01 10.75
CA VAL A 876 12.04 28.96 10.45
C VAL A 876 13.08 28.90 11.56
N ASP A 877 13.28 27.71 12.13
CA ASP A 877 14.35 27.42 13.08
C ASP A 877 15.50 26.82 12.30
N ALA A 878 16.68 27.40 12.39
CA ALA A 878 17.87 26.97 11.65
C ALA A 878 19.06 26.88 12.57
N ALA A 879 19.91 25.88 12.34
CA ALA A 879 21.14 25.69 13.13
C ALA A 879 22.23 24.99 12.30
N UNK A 880 23.48 25.21 12.44
CA UNK A 880 24.60 24.66 11.81
C UNK A 880 25.21 23.70 12.78
N GLY A 881 25.87 22.75 12.25
CA GLY A 881 26.60 21.76 13.02
C GLY A 881 27.55 20.91 12.16
N UNK A 882 28.23 20.23 12.78
CA UNK A 882 29.07 19.35 12.16
C UNK A 882 28.48 18.15 11.56
N ASN A 883 27.27 17.76 12.07
CA ASN A 883 26.48 16.67 11.57
C ASN A 883 25.00 17.02 11.65
N TRP A 884 24.16 16.16 11.06
CA TRP A 884 22.71 16.42 10.99
C TRP A 884 22.06 16.51 12.38
N ASP A 885 22.52 15.70 13.34
CA ASP A 885 21.94 15.73 14.69
C ASP A 885 22.25 17.06 15.40
N GLU A 886 23.48 17.56 15.28
CA GLU A 886 23.86 18.85 15.87
C GLU A 886 23.07 20.01 15.25
N ALA A 887 22.80 19.94 13.97
CA ALA A 887 22.03 20.93 13.23
C ALA A 887 20.56 20.88 13.54
N UNK A 888 20.22 19.92 13.92
CA UNK A 888 18.84 19.70 14.11
C UNK A 888 18.32 19.80 15.31
#